data_a60ee62fb24337c17617479b22425716
#
_entry.id   a60ee62fb24337c17617479b22425716
#
_cell.length_a   1.000
_cell.length_b   1.000
_cell.length_c   1.000
_cell.angle_alpha   90.00
_cell.angle_beta   90.00
_cell.angle_gamma   90.00
#
_symmetry.space_group_name_H-M   'P 1'
#
loop_
_entity.id
_entity.type
_entity.pdbx_description
1 polymer ?
#
loop_
_entity_poly.entity_id
_entity_poly.type
_entity_poly.pdbx_seq_one_letter_code
_entity_poly.pdbx_strand_id
1 'polypeptide(L)'
;MLPALDSLRFLFFEPWGVEHSEGSALAGEVILGSPPPLVMIRQRMVDGRWISEEETRPASLDEALSEISEHEVNVQHSGAYSTPVTPGGFAGLLGYDLGRWSNSVRLAHTPAPGTLLGVLWRCDAWWVEERKSGELRLIALEGHDWLDDELPELAPVEIPGRPEPRVPESESDSEHARKVEQIRDSIRGGHLYQVNYGRRWQSEMHGQPWDAFLRMTRSNPAPFASWMNVADHGWAVASASPERLLRLDSGLISTRPIKGTRARGANDAADLALRTELATSPKEMAEHLMLVDLERHDLSAVCEPGSVHWTDCRIEALANVQHLVSGVEGQLSSSTSAGEALSALFPGGSITGCPKVVTMSAIDELEQAPRSAWTGSIGHLNQSAGQADWNILIRTMEARSGPDNWHATVQAGGGVVIDSNPADEVEEARWKAAAVTEATWGFRTGFSSGELPEREVGILPMPEVEGVLGRIRPSEFKPEQETNQAHVLLVDNLDSFTNNIAESLHRLGAKVTIVEGRPAQDTDPEAAVDDWLTTYRPTHIILGPGPSRPEASPRSMELARRALAERLNRVNPSEGDNPESPIPLLGWCLGHQALGRAAGWNLIESPLGAVHGAPSKIRHDGSALYQNTPEDAVLMRYNSLVLEQPDSTKIENESQLKVNAWDASGSLVMGITHTSLPIDGVQFHPESVGSPDGQGLLRLFLATQAIPRTSGSATSKNEQAEQPQR
;
A
#
# COMPACT_ATOMS: atom_id res chain seq x y z
N MET A 1 17.10 1.17 25.12
CA MET A 1 15.85 0.41 25.18
C MET A 1 15.44 0.26 23.74
N LEU A 2 15.55 -0.91 23.18
CA LEU A 2 14.98 -1.21 21.88
C LEU A 2 13.48 -1.08 22.06
N PRO A 3 12.78 -0.28 21.23
CA PRO A 3 11.37 -0.48 21.09
C PRO A 3 11.28 -1.91 20.61
N ALA A 4 10.62 -2.69 21.36
CA ALA A 4 10.52 -4.09 21.15
C ALA A 4 10.18 -4.33 19.67
N LEU A 5 10.83 -5.30 19.07
CA LEU A 5 10.22 -6.13 18.06
C LEU A 5 8.97 -6.68 18.75
N ASP A 6 8.04 -5.76 18.99
CA ASP A 6 6.95 -5.96 19.90
C ASP A 6 5.94 -6.84 19.26
N SER A 7 6.03 -8.00 19.81
CA SER A 7 4.87 -8.66 20.29
C SER A 7 3.94 -9.21 19.24
N LEU A 8 3.81 -10.29 19.16
CA LEU A 8 2.96 -11.26 18.50
C LEU A 8 3.63 -12.06 17.45
N ARG A 9 3.96 -13.13 17.83
CA ARG A 9 4.95 -13.80 17.19
C ARG A 9 4.59 -15.19 16.84
N PHE A 10 3.54 -15.71 17.38
CA PHE A 10 2.88 -16.94 16.96
C PHE A 10 1.40 -16.79 17.25
N LEU A 11 0.61 -16.58 16.23
CA LEU A 11 -0.80 -16.86 16.27
C LEU A 11 -0.93 -18.37 16.01
N PHE A 12 -0.95 -19.17 17.06
CA PHE A 12 -1.33 -20.56 16.98
C PHE A 12 -2.85 -20.59 16.95
N PHE A 13 -3.42 -20.80 15.78
CA PHE A 13 -4.80 -21.20 15.63
C PHE A 13 -4.87 -22.71 15.39
N GLU A 14 -4.46 -23.45 16.37
CA GLU A 14 -5.00 -24.77 16.55
C GLU A 14 -6.11 -24.63 17.59
N PRO A 15 -7.33 -25.09 17.32
CA PRO A 15 -8.27 -25.33 18.41
C PRO A 15 -7.63 -26.43 19.25
N TRP A 16 -6.92 -26.04 20.31
CA TRP A 16 -6.35 -26.95 21.27
C TRP A 16 -7.49 -27.81 21.83
N GLY A 17 -7.45 -29.09 21.56
CA GLY A 17 -8.28 -30.07 22.22
C GLY A 17 -9.68 -30.30 21.66
N VAL A 18 -9.89 -30.18 20.34
CA VAL A 18 -11.15 -30.63 19.74
C VAL A 18 -11.35 -32.14 19.84
N GLU A 19 -10.36 -32.91 20.29
CA GLU A 19 -10.61 -34.34 20.42
C GLU A 19 -11.49 -34.72 21.61
N HIS A 20 -11.64 -33.98 22.70
CA HIS A 20 -12.42 -34.48 23.87
C HIS A 20 -12.87 -33.48 24.93
N SER A 21 -13.31 -32.28 24.61
CA SER A 21 -14.13 -31.55 25.58
C SER A 21 -15.41 -31.02 24.93
N GLU A 22 -16.53 -31.57 25.36
CA GLU A 22 -17.87 -31.06 25.11
C GLU A 22 -18.07 -29.68 25.75
N GLY A 23 -17.17 -28.71 25.48
CA GLY A 23 -17.24 -27.44 26.15
C GLY A 23 -16.30 -26.34 25.66
N SER A 24 -15.35 -26.61 24.76
CA SER A 24 -14.47 -25.54 24.25
C SER A 24 -15.21 -24.67 23.25
N ALA A 25 -15.51 -23.49 23.70
CA ALA A 25 -16.43 -22.59 23.04
C ALA A 25 -15.77 -21.77 21.94
N LEU A 26 -15.72 -22.30 20.73
CA LEU A 26 -15.76 -21.45 19.54
C LEU A 26 -17.22 -20.99 19.38
N ALA A 27 -17.50 -19.75 19.76
CA ALA A 27 -18.88 -19.24 19.77
C ALA A 27 -19.36 -18.71 18.41
N GLY A 28 -18.61 -18.91 17.34
CA GLY A 28 -19.02 -18.60 15.97
C GLY A 28 -17.88 -18.76 14.97
N GLU A 29 -18.14 -19.39 13.87
CA GLU A 29 -17.28 -19.50 12.71
C GLU A 29 -17.90 -18.70 11.56
N VAL A 30 -17.11 -17.83 10.92
CA VAL A 30 -17.52 -17.11 9.73
C VAL A 30 -16.67 -17.60 8.57
N ILE A 31 -17.32 -18.17 7.56
CA ILE A 31 -16.66 -18.71 6.38
C ILE A 31 -16.96 -17.80 5.19
N LEU A 32 -15.91 -17.28 4.60
CA LEU A 32 -15.98 -16.44 3.42
C LEU A 32 -15.73 -17.28 2.18
N GLY A 33 -16.75 -17.56 1.40
CA GLY A 33 -16.71 -18.41 0.22
C GLY A 33 -16.63 -17.66 -1.10
N SER A 34 -16.42 -18.40 -2.20
CA SER A 34 -16.32 -17.88 -3.57
C SER A 34 -17.46 -18.44 -4.44
N PRO A 35 -17.74 -17.76 -5.56
CA PRO A 35 -18.09 -16.35 -5.77
C PRO A 35 -19.54 -16.13 -5.36
N PRO A 36 -20.05 -14.89 -5.48
CA PRO A 36 -21.27 -14.56 -4.77
C PRO A 36 -22.31 -15.66 -4.94
N PRO A 37 -22.96 -15.97 -3.86
CA PRO A 37 -23.09 -15.22 -2.64
C PRO A 37 -22.00 -15.51 -1.61
N LEU A 38 -21.65 -14.51 -0.80
CA LEU A 38 -20.85 -14.71 0.40
C LEU A 38 -21.61 -15.67 1.31
N VAL A 39 -21.00 -16.80 1.63
CA VAL A 39 -21.61 -17.78 2.54
C VAL A 39 -21.06 -17.52 3.93
N MET A 40 -21.92 -17.10 4.84
CA MET A 40 -21.60 -17.00 6.26
C MET A 40 -22.19 -18.21 6.97
N ILE A 41 -21.36 -19.01 7.59
CA ILE A 41 -21.77 -20.08 8.46
C ILE A 41 -21.57 -19.60 9.89
N ARG A 42 -22.68 -19.41 10.61
CA ARG A 42 -22.68 -19.07 12.03
C ARG A 42 -22.84 -20.34 12.83
N GLN A 43 -21.92 -20.59 13.70
CA GLN A 43 -22.06 -21.65 14.70
C GLN A 43 -22.36 -21.00 16.05
N ARG A 44 -23.46 -21.36 16.64
CA ARG A 44 -23.82 -20.95 18.00
C ARG A 44 -24.20 -22.15 18.86
N MET A 45 -23.84 -22.08 20.12
CA MET A 45 -24.26 -23.08 21.07
C MET A 45 -25.66 -22.75 21.58
N VAL A 46 -26.59 -23.66 21.38
CA VAL A 46 -27.96 -23.58 21.92
C VAL A 46 -28.24 -24.85 22.69
N ASP A 47 -28.55 -24.75 23.97
CA ASP A 47 -28.86 -25.88 24.85
C ASP A 47 -27.79 -26.99 24.84
N GLY A 48 -26.50 -26.62 24.82
CA GLY A 48 -25.39 -27.59 24.82
C GLY A 48 -25.17 -28.28 23.48
N ARG A 49 -25.75 -27.79 22.39
CA ARG A 49 -25.53 -28.30 21.04
C ARG A 49 -25.11 -27.18 20.09
N TRP A 50 -24.15 -27.50 19.23
CA TRP A 50 -23.78 -26.60 18.14
C TRP A 50 -24.85 -26.61 17.05
N ILE A 51 -25.37 -25.43 16.74
CA ILE A 51 -26.28 -25.23 15.62
C ILE A 51 -25.55 -24.37 14.60
N SER A 52 -25.40 -24.91 13.39
CA SER A 52 -24.89 -24.16 12.25
C SER A 52 -26.05 -23.50 11.52
N GLU A 53 -26.01 -22.20 11.39
CA GLU A 53 -26.91 -21.42 10.53
C GLU A 53 -26.11 -20.93 9.34
N GLU A 54 -26.47 -21.38 8.15
CA GLU A 54 -25.87 -20.93 6.89
C GLU A 54 -26.71 -19.80 6.35
N GLU A 55 -26.10 -18.63 6.22
CA GLU A 55 -26.69 -17.47 5.56
C GLU A 55 -25.89 -17.16 4.30
N THR A 56 -26.55 -17.14 3.16
CA THR A 56 -25.95 -16.86 1.87
C THR A 56 -26.48 -15.53 1.34
N ARG A 57 -25.63 -14.51 1.29
CA ARG A 57 -25.98 -13.22 0.72
C ARG A 57 -24.78 -12.57 0.04
N PRO A 58 -24.99 -11.71 -0.99
CA PRO A 58 -23.94 -10.84 -1.48
C PRO A 58 -23.58 -9.84 -0.40
N ALA A 59 -22.30 -9.66 -0.14
CA ALA A 59 -21.77 -8.61 0.72
C ALA A 59 -20.39 -8.17 0.22
N SER A 60 -20.05 -6.92 0.45
CA SER A 60 -18.66 -6.46 0.34
C SER A 60 -17.83 -7.01 1.52
N LEU A 61 -16.51 -6.90 1.45
CA LEU A 61 -15.66 -7.38 2.55
C LEU A 61 -15.85 -6.53 3.81
N ASP A 62 -16.01 -5.21 3.65
CA ASP A 62 -16.29 -4.28 4.74
C ASP A 62 -17.64 -4.55 5.41
N GLU A 63 -18.71 -4.83 4.64
CA GLU A 63 -20.00 -5.25 5.20
C GLU A 63 -19.88 -6.54 6.02
N ALA A 64 -19.14 -7.54 5.51
CA ALA A 64 -18.90 -8.79 6.21
C ALA A 64 -18.09 -8.60 7.50
N LEU A 65 -17.04 -7.77 7.47
CA LEU A 65 -16.21 -7.48 8.64
C LEU A 65 -16.93 -6.59 9.65
N SER A 66 -17.79 -5.68 9.22
CA SER A 66 -18.63 -4.85 10.10
C SER A 66 -19.68 -5.70 10.82
N GLU A 67 -20.33 -6.63 10.13
CA GLU A 67 -21.29 -7.53 10.76
C GLU A 67 -20.64 -8.44 11.78
N ILE A 68 -19.43 -8.93 11.54
CA ILE A 68 -18.68 -9.72 12.51
C ILE A 68 -18.50 -8.95 13.82
N SER A 69 -18.26 -7.64 13.76
CA SER A 69 -18.06 -6.81 14.95
C SER A 69 -19.31 -6.73 15.85
N GLU A 70 -20.51 -6.93 15.32
CA GLU A 70 -21.74 -7.01 16.12
C GLU A 70 -21.78 -8.27 17.03
N HIS A 71 -20.96 -9.27 16.73
CA HIS A 71 -20.84 -10.51 17.51
C HIS A 71 -19.66 -10.49 18.49
N GLU A 72 -18.89 -9.41 18.54
CA GLU A 72 -17.84 -9.23 19.54
C GLU A 72 -18.43 -9.08 20.96
N VAL A 73 -17.63 -9.51 21.94
CA VAL A 73 -17.97 -9.30 23.35
C VAL A 73 -17.31 -8.02 23.81
N ASN A 74 -18.11 -7.05 24.27
CA ASN A 74 -17.58 -5.83 24.87
C ASN A 74 -17.00 -6.13 26.25
N VAL A 75 -15.68 -6.09 26.37
CA VAL A 75 -14.94 -6.47 27.58
C VAL A 75 -14.54 -5.23 28.37
N GLN A 76 -14.91 -5.21 29.66
CA GLN A 76 -14.37 -4.26 30.61
C GLN A 76 -13.12 -4.88 31.26
N HIS A 77 -11.95 -4.30 31.05
CA HIS A 77 -10.73 -4.75 31.70
C HIS A 77 -10.76 -4.51 33.20
N SER A 78 -10.59 -5.58 33.98
CA SER A 78 -10.45 -5.50 35.44
C SER A 78 -9.01 -5.34 35.93
N GLY A 79 -8.03 -5.27 35.04
CA GLY A 79 -6.60 -5.27 35.37
C GLY A 79 -5.82 -4.06 34.84
N ALA A 80 -4.69 -3.78 35.49
CA ALA A 80 -3.79 -2.66 35.17
C ALA A 80 -2.81 -2.94 34.01
N TYR A 81 -2.97 -4.04 33.27
CA TYR A 81 -2.01 -4.47 32.25
C TYR A 81 -2.56 -4.24 30.84
N SER A 82 -1.74 -3.59 30.00
CA SER A 82 -1.97 -3.57 28.56
C SER A 82 -1.72 -4.99 28.01
N THR A 83 -2.74 -5.58 27.43
CA THR A 83 -2.65 -6.90 26.80
C THR A 83 -2.53 -6.75 25.29
N PRO A 84 -1.71 -7.58 24.60
CA PRO A 84 -1.57 -7.49 23.14
C PRO A 84 -2.82 -7.97 22.40
N VAL A 85 -3.70 -8.70 23.08
CA VAL A 85 -4.97 -9.21 22.57
C VAL A 85 -6.07 -9.03 23.60
N THR A 86 -7.30 -8.85 23.15
CA THR A 86 -8.50 -8.81 23.97
C THR A 86 -9.40 -9.97 23.58
N PRO A 87 -9.88 -10.79 24.54
CA PRO A 87 -10.81 -11.89 24.26
C PRO A 87 -12.17 -11.36 23.80
N GLY A 88 -12.94 -12.19 23.10
CA GLY A 88 -14.26 -11.85 22.56
C GLY A 88 -14.22 -11.16 21.18
N GLY A 89 -13.04 -10.91 20.61
CA GLY A 89 -12.84 -10.49 19.23
C GLY A 89 -12.65 -11.69 18.28
N PHE A 90 -12.30 -11.40 17.05
CA PHE A 90 -12.12 -12.40 16.00
C PHE A 90 -10.66 -12.53 15.58
N ALA A 91 -10.31 -13.74 15.16
CA ALA A 91 -9.02 -14.02 14.57
C ALA A 91 -9.13 -15.04 13.45
N GLY A 92 -8.24 -14.96 12.46
CA GLY A 92 -8.29 -15.91 11.34
C GLY A 92 -7.51 -15.46 10.12
N LEU A 93 -7.96 -15.92 8.96
CA LEU A 93 -7.30 -15.73 7.67
C LEU A 93 -8.26 -15.11 6.66
N LEU A 94 -7.73 -14.13 5.91
CA LEU A 94 -8.32 -13.59 4.70
C LEU A 94 -7.41 -13.90 3.51
N GLY A 95 -7.89 -14.72 2.56
CA GLY A 95 -7.18 -15.02 1.31
C GLY A 95 -7.19 -13.83 0.36
N TYR A 96 -6.14 -13.67 -0.44
CA TYR A 96 -5.96 -12.55 -1.38
C TYR A 96 -7.18 -12.31 -2.28
N ASP A 97 -7.83 -13.37 -2.74
CA ASP A 97 -8.94 -13.28 -3.69
C ASP A 97 -10.19 -12.59 -3.10
N LEU A 98 -10.26 -12.42 -1.77
CA LEU A 98 -11.27 -11.58 -1.12
C LEU A 98 -11.10 -10.10 -1.47
N GLY A 99 -9.94 -9.66 -1.89
CA GLY A 99 -9.65 -8.29 -2.31
C GLY A 99 -10.54 -7.78 -3.45
N ARG A 100 -11.17 -8.67 -4.21
CA ARG A 100 -12.16 -8.29 -5.23
C ARG A 100 -13.45 -7.66 -4.65
N TRP A 101 -13.72 -7.89 -3.38
CA TRP A 101 -14.89 -7.31 -2.69
C TRP A 101 -14.54 -6.08 -1.86
N SER A 102 -13.25 -5.77 -1.68
CA SER A 102 -12.79 -4.50 -1.10
C SER A 102 -12.33 -3.49 -2.15
N ASN A 103 -12.13 -3.93 -3.40
CA ASN A 103 -11.66 -3.09 -4.49
C ASN A 103 -12.56 -3.26 -5.73
N SER A 104 -12.80 -2.18 -6.45
CA SER A 104 -13.59 -2.21 -7.70
C SER A 104 -12.82 -2.83 -8.86
N VAL A 105 -12.48 -4.12 -8.75
CA VAL A 105 -11.69 -4.87 -9.74
C VAL A 105 -12.49 -6.08 -10.27
N ARG A 106 -12.36 -6.35 -11.56
CA ARG A 106 -12.88 -7.57 -12.18
C ARG A 106 -11.74 -8.52 -12.47
N LEU A 107 -11.80 -9.72 -11.88
CA LEU A 107 -10.81 -10.77 -12.09
C LEU A 107 -11.42 -11.88 -12.96
N ALA A 108 -10.66 -12.37 -13.94
CA ALA A 108 -11.07 -13.45 -14.83
C ALA A 108 -10.80 -14.84 -14.23
N HIS A 109 -9.69 -14.97 -13.46
CA HIS A 109 -9.25 -16.23 -12.88
C HIS A 109 -9.63 -16.30 -11.40
N THR A 110 -10.92 -16.53 -11.15
CA THR A 110 -11.45 -16.62 -9.79
C THR A 110 -11.32 -18.03 -9.23
N PRO A 111 -11.24 -18.20 -7.89
CA PRO A 111 -11.32 -19.50 -7.27
C PRO A 111 -12.58 -20.28 -7.68
N ALA A 112 -12.48 -21.60 -7.71
CA ALA A 112 -13.62 -22.46 -8.05
C ALA A 112 -14.77 -22.24 -7.05
N PRO A 113 -16.05 -22.40 -7.49
CA PRO A 113 -17.20 -22.34 -6.58
C PRO A 113 -17.03 -23.29 -5.40
N GLY A 114 -17.36 -22.81 -4.20
CA GLY A 114 -17.19 -23.57 -2.96
C GLY A 114 -15.78 -23.60 -2.37
N THR A 115 -14.81 -22.93 -3.01
CA THR A 115 -13.48 -22.77 -2.42
C THR A 115 -13.55 -21.84 -1.22
N LEU A 116 -13.02 -22.30 -0.08
CA LEU A 116 -12.86 -21.49 1.12
C LEU A 116 -11.82 -20.40 0.88
N LEU A 117 -12.20 -19.14 1.05
CA LEU A 117 -11.34 -17.96 0.83
C LEU A 117 -10.87 -17.29 2.11
N GLY A 118 -11.58 -17.50 3.21
CA GLY A 118 -11.24 -16.95 4.50
C GLY A 118 -12.00 -17.64 5.61
N VAL A 119 -11.49 -17.50 6.81
CA VAL A 119 -12.12 -18.01 8.03
C VAL A 119 -11.77 -17.12 9.19
N LEU A 120 -12.76 -16.81 10.01
CA LEU A 120 -12.60 -16.01 11.22
C LEU A 120 -13.32 -16.70 12.37
N TRP A 121 -12.64 -16.88 13.49
CA TRP A 121 -13.20 -17.45 14.71
C TRP A 121 -13.30 -16.38 15.78
N ARG A 122 -14.39 -16.39 16.56
CA ARG A 122 -14.44 -15.60 17.79
C ARG A 122 -13.56 -16.27 18.84
N CYS A 123 -12.63 -15.52 19.39
CA CYS A 123 -11.65 -16.00 20.36
C CYS A 123 -11.98 -15.47 21.75
N ASP A 124 -12.62 -16.29 22.58
CA ASP A 124 -13.02 -15.95 23.94
C ASP A 124 -11.88 -16.16 24.95
N ALA A 125 -10.79 -16.81 24.54
CA ALA A 125 -9.58 -17.01 25.33
C ALA A 125 -8.32 -17.07 24.48
N TRP A 126 -7.19 -16.67 25.06
CA TRP A 126 -5.89 -16.63 24.44
C TRP A 126 -4.81 -17.11 25.39
N TRP A 127 -3.90 -17.96 24.91
CA TRP A 127 -2.62 -18.19 25.50
C TRP A 127 -1.59 -17.24 24.87
N VAL A 128 -0.94 -16.44 25.71
CA VAL A 128 0.05 -15.43 25.25
C VAL A 128 1.36 -15.72 25.92
N GLU A 129 2.41 -15.99 25.12
CA GLU A 129 3.78 -16.16 25.59
C GLU A 129 4.57 -14.87 25.35
N GLU A 130 5.17 -14.35 26.40
CA GLU A 130 6.16 -13.29 26.28
C GLU A 130 7.54 -13.90 25.94
N ARG A 131 8.00 -13.69 24.73
CA ARG A 131 9.24 -14.31 24.24
C ARG A 131 10.51 -14.02 25.04
N LYS A 132 10.62 -12.83 25.65
CA LYS A 132 11.82 -12.45 26.42
C LYS A 132 11.90 -13.16 27.76
N SER A 133 10.78 -13.29 28.44
CA SER A 133 10.68 -13.92 29.75
C SER A 133 10.33 -15.41 29.68
N GLY A 134 9.72 -15.86 28.58
CA GLY A 134 9.09 -17.17 28.45
C GLY A 134 7.84 -17.31 29.31
N GLU A 135 7.30 -16.20 29.82
CA GLU A 135 6.09 -16.21 30.64
C GLU A 135 4.88 -16.49 29.78
N LEU A 136 4.14 -17.53 30.13
CA LEU A 136 2.86 -17.88 29.49
C LEU A 136 1.72 -17.33 30.32
N ARG A 137 0.81 -16.62 29.69
CA ARG A 137 -0.37 -16.01 30.31
C ARG A 137 -1.64 -16.46 29.61
N LEU A 138 -2.68 -16.76 30.37
CA LEU A 138 -4.02 -16.94 29.86
C LEU A 138 -4.78 -15.61 30.00
N ILE A 139 -5.39 -15.19 28.89
CA ILE A 139 -6.29 -14.03 28.82
C ILE A 139 -7.62 -14.55 28.30
N ALA A 140 -8.67 -14.52 29.12
CA ALA A 140 -9.95 -15.13 28.79
C ALA A 140 -11.12 -14.31 29.31
N LEU A 141 -12.30 -14.52 28.73
CA LEU A 141 -13.56 -14.02 29.29
C LEU A 141 -13.85 -14.66 30.63
N GLU A 142 -14.50 -13.91 31.54
CA GLU A 142 -14.92 -14.42 32.84
C GLU A 142 -15.84 -15.64 32.66
N GLY A 143 -15.51 -16.74 33.38
CA GLY A 143 -16.24 -18.00 33.29
C GLY A 143 -15.85 -18.90 32.13
N HIS A 144 -14.80 -18.59 31.41
CA HIS A 144 -14.25 -19.48 30.39
C HIS A 144 -13.59 -20.70 31.02
N ASP A 145 -13.85 -21.90 30.50
CA ASP A 145 -13.41 -23.17 31.08
C ASP A 145 -11.89 -23.26 31.28
N TRP A 146 -11.11 -22.65 30.38
CA TRP A 146 -9.64 -22.62 30.49
C TRP A 146 -9.13 -21.91 31.76
N LEU A 147 -9.96 -21.10 32.44
CA LEU A 147 -9.57 -20.45 33.69
C LEU A 147 -9.48 -21.42 34.88
N ASP A 148 -10.17 -22.55 34.76
CA ASP A 148 -10.17 -23.62 35.77
C ASP A 148 -9.11 -24.70 35.45
N ASP A 149 -8.52 -24.68 34.26
CA ASP A 149 -7.48 -25.62 33.83
C ASP A 149 -6.12 -25.28 34.42
N GLU A 150 -5.32 -26.29 34.74
CA GLU A 150 -3.89 -26.11 35.03
C GLU A 150 -3.16 -25.65 33.76
N LEU A 151 -2.14 -24.79 33.93
CA LEU A 151 -1.29 -24.37 32.83
C LEU A 151 -0.74 -25.61 32.08
N PRO A 152 -0.87 -25.68 30.75
CA PRO A 152 -0.35 -26.81 30.00
C PRO A 152 1.17 -26.89 30.19
N GLU A 153 1.68 -28.08 30.47
CA GLU A 153 3.11 -28.32 30.46
C GLU A 153 3.60 -28.21 29.02
N LEU A 154 4.35 -27.15 28.70
CA LEU A 154 4.92 -26.96 27.37
C LEU A 154 6.04 -27.99 27.16
N ALA A 155 5.70 -29.10 26.52
CA ALA A 155 6.70 -30.09 26.14
C ALA A 155 7.54 -29.57 24.97
N PRO A 156 8.85 -29.83 24.93
CA PRO A 156 9.66 -29.51 23.76
C PRO A 156 9.09 -30.20 22.52
N VAL A 157 8.78 -29.41 21.49
CA VAL A 157 8.32 -29.95 20.22
C VAL A 157 9.52 -30.48 19.44
N GLU A 158 9.53 -31.77 19.11
CA GLU A 158 10.54 -32.34 18.23
C GLU A 158 10.34 -31.83 16.80
N ILE A 159 11.37 -31.20 16.24
CA ILE A 159 11.30 -30.72 14.87
C ILE A 159 11.56 -31.88 13.91
N PRO A 160 10.62 -32.21 13.03
CA PRO A 160 10.78 -33.31 12.08
C PRO A 160 11.97 -33.10 11.16
N GLY A 161 12.64 -34.21 10.80
CA GLY A 161 13.72 -34.20 9.82
C GLY A 161 13.28 -33.68 8.45
N ARG A 162 14.25 -33.41 7.57
CA ARG A 162 13.99 -33.00 6.19
C ARG A 162 13.20 -34.11 5.47
N PRO A 163 12.11 -33.79 4.75
CA PRO A 163 11.38 -34.79 3.97
C PRO A 163 12.19 -35.28 2.77
N GLU A 164 11.82 -36.44 2.23
CA GLU A 164 12.39 -36.96 1.00
C GLU A 164 12.17 -35.94 -0.15
N PRO A 165 13.21 -35.61 -0.93
CA PRO A 165 13.14 -34.57 -1.93
C PRO A 165 12.12 -34.87 -3.04
N ARG A 166 11.21 -33.93 -3.26
CA ARG A 166 10.23 -33.95 -4.35
C ARG A 166 10.29 -32.62 -5.12
N VAL A 167 10.46 -32.68 -6.43
CA VAL A 167 10.49 -31.50 -7.29
C VAL A 167 9.06 -31.08 -7.58
N PRO A 168 8.62 -29.87 -7.15
CA PRO A 168 7.30 -29.37 -7.45
C PRO A 168 7.17 -28.88 -8.89
N GLU A 169 5.95 -28.91 -9.42
CA GLU A 169 5.64 -28.28 -10.69
C GLU A 169 5.68 -26.75 -10.57
N SER A 170 6.18 -26.10 -11.63
CA SER A 170 6.24 -24.63 -11.72
C SER A 170 6.39 -24.21 -13.17
N GLU A 171 6.08 -22.95 -13.50
CA GLU A 171 6.45 -22.37 -14.78
C GLU A 171 7.97 -22.38 -14.99
N SER A 172 8.40 -22.32 -16.26
CA SER A 172 9.82 -22.26 -16.59
C SER A 172 10.43 -20.87 -16.27
N ASP A 173 11.74 -20.82 -16.08
CA ASP A 173 12.46 -19.54 -15.87
C ASP A 173 12.31 -18.61 -17.09
N SER A 174 12.29 -19.18 -18.31
CA SER A 174 12.07 -18.40 -19.53
C SER A 174 10.68 -17.80 -19.62
N GLU A 175 9.66 -18.50 -19.13
CA GLU A 175 8.30 -17.98 -19.08
C GLU A 175 8.17 -16.86 -18.04
N HIS A 176 8.74 -17.04 -16.86
CA HIS A 176 8.80 -15.99 -15.85
C HIS A 176 9.50 -14.73 -16.40
N ALA A 177 10.70 -14.89 -16.97
CA ALA A 177 11.45 -13.77 -17.57
C ALA A 177 10.67 -13.05 -18.68
N ARG A 178 9.93 -13.79 -19.51
CA ARG A 178 9.04 -13.20 -20.54
C ARG A 178 7.92 -12.36 -19.93
N LYS A 179 7.31 -12.82 -18.85
CA LYS A 179 6.25 -12.05 -18.15
C LYS A 179 6.81 -10.79 -17.49
N VAL A 180 8.01 -10.85 -16.93
CA VAL A 180 8.71 -9.65 -16.43
C VAL A 180 8.91 -8.62 -17.53
N GLU A 181 9.32 -9.02 -18.74
CA GLU A 181 9.45 -8.08 -19.86
C GLU A 181 8.10 -7.51 -20.31
N GLN A 182 7.01 -8.30 -20.32
CA GLN A 182 5.66 -7.79 -20.60
C GLN A 182 5.23 -6.71 -19.59
N ILE A 183 5.56 -6.89 -18.30
CA ILE A 183 5.29 -5.88 -17.26
C ILE A 183 6.08 -4.60 -17.57
N ARG A 184 7.37 -4.71 -17.90
CA ARG A 184 8.21 -3.56 -18.25
C ARG A 184 7.67 -2.80 -19.47
N ASP A 185 7.15 -3.49 -20.48
CA ASP A 185 6.51 -2.87 -21.64
C ASP A 185 5.25 -2.09 -21.23
N SER A 186 4.43 -2.64 -20.32
CA SER A 186 3.26 -1.96 -19.76
C SER A 186 3.64 -0.71 -18.97
N ILE A 187 4.75 -0.75 -18.22
CA ILE A 187 5.30 0.40 -17.49
C ILE A 187 5.77 1.48 -18.48
N ARG A 188 6.50 1.12 -19.56
CA ARG A 188 6.92 2.07 -20.60
C ARG A 188 5.73 2.78 -21.25
N GLY A 189 4.65 2.05 -21.50
CA GLY A 189 3.40 2.59 -22.02
C GLY A 189 2.64 3.49 -21.04
N GLY A 190 3.07 3.58 -19.77
CA GLY A 190 2.45 4.39 -18.72
C GLY A 190 1.19 3.78 -18.13
N HIS A 191 0.93 2.48 -18.35
CA HIS A 191 -0.30 1.83 -17.85
C HIS A 191 -0.27 1.54 -16.36
N LEU A 192 0.92 1.35 -15.79
CA LEU A 192 1.18 1.08 -14.37
C LEU A 192 2.61 1.49 -14.01
N TYR A 193 2.95 1.51 -12.71
CA TYR A 193 4.27 1.93 -12.21
C TYR A 193 5.09 0.76 -11.67
N GLN A 194 4.43 -0.20 -11.01
CA GLN A 194 5.00 -1.41 -10.44
C GLN A 194 3.94 -2.51 -10.38
N VAL A 195 4.33 -3.78 -10.60
CA VAL A 195 3.49 -4.96 -10.36
C VAL A 195 4.25 -5.96 -9.50
N ASN A 196 3.64 -6.48 -8.45
CA ASN A 196 4.18 -7.61 -7.72
C ASN A 196 3.76 -8.91 -8.41
N TYR A 197 4.67 -9.48 -9.20
CA TYR A 197 4.43 -10.72 -9.95
C TYR A 197 4.90 -11.94 -9.17
N GLY A 198 4.04 -12.96 -9.08
CA GLY A 198 4.27 -14.19 -8.33
C GLY A 198 4.42 -15.43 -9.20
N ARG A 199 5.37 -16.27 -8.83
CA ARG A 199 5.59 -17.61 -9.37
C ARG A 199 5.06 -18.65 -8.39
N ARG A 200 4.44 -19.70 -8.91
CA ARG A 200 3.84 -20.79 -8.14
C ARG A 200 4.65 -22.07 -8.28
N TRP A 201 4.80 -22.79 -7.16
CA TRP A 201 5.28 -24.17 -7.06
C TRP A 201 4.21 -24.99 -6.37
N GLN A 202 3.88 -26.16 -6.92
CA GLN A 202 2.83 -27.01 -6.38
C GLN A 202 3.16 -28.49 -6.54
N SER A 203 2.84 -29.29 -5.53
CA SER A 203 2.96 -30.75 -5.56
C SER A 203 2.24 -31.35 -4.36
N GLU A 204 2.02 -32.66 -4.40
CA GLU A 204 1.72 -33.39 -3.19
C GLU A 204 2.87 -33.26 -2.18
N MET A 205 2.55 -33.29 -0.90
CA MET A 205 3.55 -33.33 0.17
C MET A 205 3.46 -34.63 0.97
N HIS A 206 4.61 -35.06 1.50
CA HIS A 206 4.67 -36.16 2.44
C HIS A 206 4.64 -35.64 3.88
N GLY A 207 3.87 -36.30 4.75
CA GLY A 207 3.71 -35.88 6.15
C GLY A 207 2.63 -34.81 6.33
N GLN A 208 2.62 -34.19 7.50
CA GLN A 208 1.61 -33.22 7.87
C GLN A 208 2.07 -31.78 7.55
N PRO A 209 1.16 -30.87 7.18
CA PRO A 209 1.48 -29.46 7.00
C PRO A 209 2.13 -28.82 8.24
N TRP A 210 1.77 -29.27 9.43
CA TRP A 210 2.42 -28.86 10.70
C TRP A 210 3.91 -29.12 10.72
N ASP A 211 4.37 -30.25 10.19
CA ASP A 211 5.79 -30.60 10.13
C ASP A 211 6.59 -29.59 9.28
N ALA A 212 5.97 -29.12 8.19
CA ALA A 212 6.56 -28.08 7.36
C ALA A 212 6.66 -26.75 8.11
N PHE A 213 5.60 -26.37 8.87
CA PHE A 213 5.63 -25.18 9.71
C PHE A 213 6.78 -25.21 10.73
N LEU A 214 6.95 -26.33 11.45
CA LEU A 214 8.04 -26.48 12.42
C LEU A 214 9.43 -26.36 11.77
N ARG A 215 9.61 -26.94 10.59
CA ARG A 215 10.86 -26.77 9.82
C ARG A 215 11.08 -25.33 9.37
N MET A 216 10.01 -24.63 8.92
CA MET A 216 10.08 -23.23 8.51
C MET A 216 10.46 -22.31 9.67
N THR A 217 9.84 -22.46 10.84
CA THR A 217 10.11 -21.62 12.01
C THR A 217 11.54 -21.76 12.52
N ARG A 218 12.16 -22.94 12.35
CA ARG A 218 13.56 -23.16 12.68
C ARG A 218 14.52 -22.57 11.66
N SER A 219 14.26 -22.81 10.36
CA SER A 219 15.19 -22.40 9.29
C SER A 219 15.05 -20.93 8.90
N ASN A 220 13.88 -20.33 9.13
CA ASN A 220 13.56 -18.95 8.75
C ASN A 220 12.64 -18.30 9.78
N PRO A 221 13.12 -18.08 11.03
CA PRO A 221 12.32 -17.41 12.04
C PRO A 221 11.93 -16.00 11.59
N ALA A 222 10.66 -15.68 11.75
CA ALA A 222 10.09 -14.41 11.29
C ALA A 222 9.12 -13.81 12.34
N PRO A 223 8.98 -12.47 12.39
CA PRO A 223 8.20 -11.80 13.42
C PRO A 223 6.68 -12.07 13.36
N PHE A 224 6.15 -12.39 12.18
CA PHE A 224 4.73 -12.68 11.97
C PHE A 224 4.53 -14.12 11.48
N ALA A 225 5.36 -15.04 11.96
CA ALA A 225 5.14 -16.46 11.70
C ALA A 225 3.77 -16.89 12.24
N SER A 226 3.03 -17.64 11.44
CA SER A 226 1.67 -18.05 11.78
C SER A 226 1.35 -19.43 11.23
N TRP A 227 0.54 -20.14 11.96
CA TRP A 227 -0.02 -21.43 11.60
C TRP A 227 -1.53 -21.40 11.70
N MET A 228 -2.20 -21.97 10.71
CA MET A 228 -3.64 -22.17 10.75
C MET A 228 -4.00 -23.54 10.18
N ASN A 229 -4.93 -24.24 10.83
CA ASN A 229 -5.49 -25.49 10.35
C ASN A 229 -7.02 -25.43 10.44
N VAL A 230 -7.68 -25.45 9.29
CA VAL A 230 -9.14 -25.54 9.18
C VAL A 230 -9.48 -27.00 8.85
N ALA A 231 -9.41 -27.87 9.88
CA ALA A 231 -9.42 -29.31 9.73
C ALA A 231 -10.69 -29.82 9.00
N ASP A 232 -11.87 -29.29 9.33
CA ASP A 232 -13.15 -29.68 8.72
C ASP A 232 -13.23 -29.35 7.22
N HIS A 233 -12.40 -28.42 6.76
CA HIS A 233 -12.31 -28.01 5.36
C HIS A 233 -11.03 -28.47 4.67
N GLY A 234 -10.21 -29.29 5.35
CA GLY A 234 -8.96 -29.80 4.82
C GLY A 234 -8.02 -28.70 4.33
N TRP A 235 -7.93 -27.59 5.06
CA TRP A 235 -7.13 -26.42 4.68
C TRP A 235 -6.15 -26.04 5.79
N ALA A 236 -4.87 -26.02 5.46
CA ALA A 236 -3.81 -25.61 6.38
C ALA A 236 -2.89 -24.56 5.75
N VAL A 237 -2.45 -23.60 6.54
CA VAL A 237 -1.55 -22.52 6.11
C VAL A 237 -0.41 -22.39 7.12
N ALA A 238 0.82 -22.45 6.61
CA ALA A 238 2.05 -22.26 7.37
C ALA A 238 2.81 -21.06 6.80
N SER A 239 3.06 -20.05 7.61
CA SER A 239 3.70 -18.81 7.19
C SER A 239 4.89 -18.45 8.09
N ALA A 240 5.98 -17.96 7.49
CA ALA A 240 7.10 -17.31 8.15
C ALA A 240 7.23 -15.86 7.64
N SER A 241 6.15 -15.10 7.77
CA SER A 241 6.05 -13.74 7.25
C SER A 241 6.88 -12.75 8.07
N PRO A 242 7.64 -11.87 7.41
CA PRO A 242 8.31 -10.75 8.07
C PRO A 242 7.47 -9.46 8.12
N GLU A 243 6.34 -9.39 7.41
CA GLU A 243 5.67 -8.13 7.06
C GLU A 243 4.32 -7.97 7.72
N ARG A 244 4.04 -6.76 8.22
CA ARG A 244 2.75 -6.36 8.80
C ARG A 244 1.91 -5.64 7.74
N LEU A 245 0.64 -6.05 7.61
CA LEU A 245 -0.35 -5.31 6.84
C LEU A 245 -0.87 -4.12 7.64
N LEU A 246 -1.33 -4.36 8.85
CA LEU A 246 -2.06 -3.40 9.66
C LEU A 246 -1.87 -3.69 11.15
N ARG A 247 -1.68 -2.64 11.95
CA ARG A 247 -1.91 -2.65 13.40
C ARG A 247 -2.81 -1.49 13.79
N LEU A 248 -3.81 -1.78 14.59
CA LEU A 248 -4.64 -0.79 15.28
C LEU A 248 -4.45 -0.98 16.79
N ASP A 249 -4.18 0.11 17.47
CA ASP A 249 -4.04 0.15 18.94
C ASP A 249 -4.51 1.51 19.46
N SER A 250 -5.62 1.48 20.20
CA SER A 250 -6.17 2.68 20.84
C SER A 250 -6.41 3.86 19.87
N GLY A 251 -6.89 3.55 18.66
CA GLY A 251 -7.18 4.52 17.60
C GLY A 251 -5.98 4.90 16.73
N LEU A 252 -4.76 4.54 17.09
CA LEU A 252 -3.60 4.70 16.22
C LEU A 252 -3.51 3.51 15.26
N ILE A 253 -3.60 3.77 13.95
CA ILE A 253 -3.44 2.77 12.91
C ILE A 253 -2.07 2.91 12.24
N SER A 254 -1.41 1.78 11.98
CA SER A 254 -0.06 1.77 11.39
C SER A 254 0.16 0.60 10.45
N THR A 255 1.04 0.80 9.47
CA THR A 255 1.58 -0.24 8.59
C THR A 255 3.10 -0.16 8.54
N ARG A 256 3.76 -1.27 8.14
CA ARG A 256 5.22 -1.36 8.06
C ARG A 256 5.68 -1.99 6.77
N PRO A 257 5.68 -1.22 5.68
CA PRO A 257 6.15 -1.70 4.38
C PRO A 257 7.64 -2.05 4.42
N ILE A 258 7.94 -3.17 3.77
CA ILE A 258 9.30 -3.67 3.56
C ILE A 258 9.63 -3.61 2.08
N LYS A 259 10.69 -2.88 1.71
CA LYS A 259 11.22 -2.91 0.36
C LYS A 259 12.72 -2.74 0.39
N GLY A 260 13.40 -3.57 -0.39
CA GLY A 260 14.84 -3.68 -0.32
C GLY A 260 15.30 -4.74 0.67
N THR A 261 16.11 -5.68 0.18
CA THR A 261 16.60 -6.82 0.96
C THR A 261 18.04 -7.14 0.57
N ARG A 262 18.87 -7.38 1.58
CA ARG A 262 20.21 -7.96 1.38
C ARG A 262 20.39 -9.14 2.31
N ALA A 263 21.16 -10.13 1.87
CA ALA A 263 21.58 -11.21 2.74
C ALA A 263 22.45 -10.67 3.89
N ARG A 264 22.55 -11.44 4.98
CA ARG A 264 23.52 -11.14 6.04
C ARG A 264 24.94 -11.41 5.53
N GLY A 265 25.87 -10.56 5.92
CA GLY A 265 27.26 -10.71 5.53
C GLY A 265 27.97 -11.85 6.29
N ALA A 266 29.02 -12.43 5.71
CA ALA A 266 29.80 -13.48 6.34
C ALA A 266 30.56 -13.01 7.61
N ASN A 267 30.80 -11.71 7.76
CA ASN A 267 31.41 -11.06 8.93
C ASN A 267 30.82 -9.63 9.07
N ASP A 268 31.14 -8.94 10.17
CA ASP A 268 30.54 -7.63 10.48
C ASP A 268 30.86 -6.56 9.44
N ALA A 269 32.06 -6.59 8.85
CA ALA A 269 32.44 -5.65 7.81
C ALA A 269 31.63 -5.89 6.51
N ALA A 270 31.43 -7.14 6.11
CA ALA A 270 30.61 -7.50 4.97
C ALA A 270 29.13 -7.20 5.22
N ASP A 271 28.64 -7.44 6.44
CA ASP A 271 27.26 -7.13 6.84
C ASP A 271 27.00 -5.63 6.79
N LEU A 272 27.93 -4.81 7.29
CA LEU A 272 27.83 -3.35 7.21
C LEU A 272 27.92 -2.85 5.76
N ALA A 273 28.77 -3.45 4.92
CA ALA A 273 28.88 -3.09 3.52
C ALA A 273 27.57 -3.32 2.75
N LEU A 274 26.94 -4.50 2.94
CA LEU A 274 25.63 -4.82 2.35
C LEU A 274 24.52 -3.90 2.86
N ARG A 275 24.54 -3.53 4.14
CA ARG A 275 23.61 -2.59 4.72
C ARG A 275 23.79 -1.18 4.14
N THR A 276 25.02 -0.74 3.97
CA THR A 276 25.33 0.57 3.36
C THR A 276 24.87 0.59 1.90
N GLU A 277 25.16 -0.47 1.14
CA GLU A 277 24.66 -0.61 -0.23
C GLU A 277 23.13 -0.52 -0.29
N LEU A 278 22.42 -1.24 0.58
CA LEU A 278 20.95 -1.22 0.65
C LEU A 278 20.43 0.21 0.90
N ALA A 279 21.00 0.93 1.87
CA ALA A 279 20.55 2.26 2.25
C ALA A 279 20.91 3.35 1.22
N THR A 280 21.94 3.14 0.41
CA THR A 280 22.45 4.12 -0.57
C THR A 280 22.07 3.79 -2.01
N SER A 281 21.47 2.63 -2.27
CA SER A 281 21.01 2.22 -3.60
C SER A 281 19.86 3.13 -4.10
N PRO A 282 20.04 3.89 -5.20
CA PRO A 282 18.95 4.72 -5.74
C PRO A 282 17.73 3.90 -6.15
N LYS A 283 17.92 2.70 -6.69
CA LYS A 283 16.83 1.79 -7.09
C LYS A 283 16.02 1.34 -5.88
N GLU A 284 16.68 0.76 -4.87
CA GLU A 284 15.99 0.27 -3.66
C GLU A 284 15.25 1.39 -2.94
N MET A 285 15.88 2.57 -2.84
CA MET A 285 15.26 3.73 -2.22
C MET A 285 14.07 4.25 -3.04
N ALA A 286 14.16 4.27 -4.37
CA ALA A 286 13.05 4.67 -5.24
C ALA A 286 11.83 3.77 -5.04
N GLU A 287 12.04 2.44 -5.07
CA GLU A 287 10.98 1.46 -4.84
C GLU A 287 10.41 1.57 -3.42
N HIS A 288 11.27 1.82 -2.43
CA HIS A 288 10.85 1.96 -1.03
C HIS A 288 9.99 3.22 -0.81
N LEU A 289 10.41 4.38 -1.32
CA LEU A 289 9.65 5.62 -1.21
C LEU A 289 8.30 5.55 -1.93
N MET A 290 8.25 4.90 -3.09
CA MET A 290 6.99 4.66 -3.81
C MET A 290 6.04 3.82 -2.95
N LEU A 291 6.55 2.80 -2.26
CA LEU A 291 5.74 1.96 -1.38
C LEU A 291 5.27 2.74 -0.14
N VAL A 292 6.12 3.59 0.45
CA VAL A 292 5.72 4.48 1.55
C VAL A 292 4.58 5.41 1.12
N ASP A 293 4.65 5.98 -0.08
CA ASP A 293 3.58 6.82 -0.61
C ASP A 293 2.29 6.04 -0.85
N LEU A 294 2.39 4.79 -1.33
CA LEU A 294 1.24 3.89 -1.51
C LEU A 294 0.55 3.57 -0.18
N GLU A 295 1.32 3.22 0.85
CA GLU A 295 0.77 2.93 2.19
C GLU A 295 0.18 4.18 2.86
N ARG A 296 0.76 5.37 2.62
CA ARG A 296 0.17 6.64 3.04
C ARG A 296 -1.17 6.89 2.38
N HIS A 297 -1.28 6.62 1.07
CA HIS A 297 -2.52 6.73 0.33
C HIS A 297 -3.61 5.83 0.91
N ASP A 298 -3.28 4.56 1.16
CA ASP A 298 -4.23 3.58 1.69
C ASP A 298 -4.71 3.97 3.10
N LEU A 299 -3.79 4.36 4.00
CA LEU A 299 -4.14 4.82 5.35
C LEU A 299 -4.96 6.11 5.32
N SER A 300 -4.69 7.03 4.41
CA SER A 300 -5.42 8.30 4.32
C SER A 300 -6.90 8.13 3.96
N ALA A 301 -7.29 6.98 3.40
CA ALA A 301 -8.69 6.67 3.12
C ALA A 301 -9.53 6.43 4.39
N VAL A 302 -8.89 6.04 5.49
CA VAL A 302 -9.56 5.59 6.73
C VAL A 302 -9.17 6.41 7.96
N CYS A 303 -8.22 7.32 7.83
CA CYS A 303 -7.72 8.16 8.93
C CYS A 303 -8.38 9.54 8.95
N GLU A 304 -8.28 10.19 10.11
CA GLU A 304 -8.62 11.61 10.23
C GLU A 304 -7.77 12.44 9.26
N PRO A 305 -8.39 13.35 8.49
CA PRO A 305 -7.69 14.19 7.52
C PRO A 305 -6.52 14.96 8.13
N GLY A 306 -5.36 14.90 7.53
CA GLY A 306 -4.15 15.56 8.01
C GLY A 306 -3.31 14.75 9.00
N SER A 307 -3.76 13.54 9.41
CA SER A 307 -3.11 12.74 10.46
C SER A 307 -2.05 11.75 9.95
N VAL A 308 -2.11 11.35 8.67
CA VAL A 308 -1.25 10.29 8.14
C VAL A 308 0.16 10.80 7.87
N HIS A 309 1.18 10.15 8.41
CA HIS A 309 2.57 10.56 8.26
C HIS A 309 3.55 9.38 8.23
N TRP A 310 4.69 9.61 7.63
CA TRP A 310 5.84 8.72 7.61
C TRP A 310 6.64 8.91 8.91
N THR A 311 6.74 7.88 9.75
CA THR A 311 7.31 8.00 11.10
C THR A 311 8.80 7.70 11.17
N ASP A 312 9.24 6.66 10.47
CA ASP A 312 10.63 6.20 10.49
C ASP A 312 11.06 5.51 9.20
N CYS A 313 12.37 5.42 9.01
CA CYS A 313 13.02 4.57 8.01
C CYS A 313 14.25 3.95 8.67
N ARG A 314 14.34 2.61 8.66
CA ARG A 314 15.35 1.87 9.40
C ARG A 314 15.73 0.58 8.71
N ILE A 315 16.85 -0.01 9.16
CA ILE A 315 17.24 -1.37 8.79
C ILE A 315 16.77 -2.34 9.87
N GLU A 316 15.99 -3.36 9.48
CA GLU A 316 15.65 -4.49 10.33
C GLU A 316 16.43 -5.72 9.90
N ALA A 317 17.21 -6.26 10.82
CA ALA A 317 18.02 -7.46 10.60
C ALA A 317 17.31 -8.69 11.15
N LEU A 318 17.07 -9.67 10.29
CA LEU A 318 16.64 -11.01 10.64
C LEU A 318 17.85 -11.97 10.62
N ALA A 319 17.63 -13.24 10.92
CA ALA A 319 18.71 -14.23 10.97
C ALA A 319 19.50 -14.32 9.66
N ASN A 320 18.83 -14.31 8.52
CA ASN A 320 19.40 -14.56 7.19
C ASN A 320 19.45 -13.31 6.28
N VAL A 321 18.73 -12.26 6.61
CA VAL A 321 18.55 -11.08 5.76
C VAL A 321 18.48 -9.81 6.59
N GLN A 322 18.68 -8.68 5.93
CA GLN A 322 18.40 -7.34 6.44
C GLN A 322 17.51 -6.58 5.46
N HIS A 323 16.53 -5.88 6.00
CA HIS A 323 15.49 -5.20 5.24
C HIS A 323 15.50 -3.70 5.48
N LEU A 324 15.16 -2.93 4.45
CA LEU A 324 14.77 -1.53 4.60
C LEU A 324 13.27 -1.48 4.93
N VAL A 325 12.95 -0.87 6.06
CA VAL A 325 11.59 -0.85 6.63
C VAL A 325 11.22 0.59 6.98
N SER A 326 10.01 0.99 6.69
CA SER A 326 9.44 2.26 7.14
C SER A 326 8.20 2.05 8.01
N GLY A 327 7.89 3.03 8.84
CA GLY A 327 6.64 3.14 9.56
C GLY A 327 5.76 4.20 8.92
N VAL A 328 4.48 3.89 8.70
CA VAL A 328 3.45 4.86 8.33
C VAL A 328 2.32 4.75 9.33
N GLU A 329 1.89 5.89 9.88
CA GLU A 329 0.90 5.94 10.94
C GLU A 329 -0.13 7.04 10.69
N GLY A 330 -1.34 6.84 11.23
CA GLY A 330 -2.41 7.82 11.23
C GLY A 330 -3.40 7.60 12.37
N GLN A 331 -4.20 8.60 12.67
CA GLN A 331 -5.30 8.48 13.60
C GLN A 331 -6.51 7.94 12.85
N LEU A 332 -7.02 6.75 13.22
CA LEU A 332 -8.23 6.19 12.62
C LEU A 332 -9.40 7.17 12.79
N SER A 333 -10.17 7.38 11.73
CA SER A 333 -11.35 8.24 11.81
C SER A 333 -12.37 7.65 12.77
N SER A 334 -12.99 8.53 13.57
CA SER A 334 -14.03 8.14 14.52
C SER A 334 -15.28 7.53 13.88
N SER A 335 -15.45 7.72 12.58
CA SER A 335 -16.53 7.14 11.78
C SER A 335 -16.17 5.81 11.12
N THR A 336 -14.92 5.36 11.23
CA THR A 336 -14.41 4.16 10.55
C THR A 336 -14.16 3.06 11.56
N SER A 337 -14.71 1.89 11.31
CA SER A 337 -14.49 0.69 12.11
C SER A 337 -13.13 0.04 11.80
N ALA A 338 -12.64 -0.80 12.70
CA ALA A 338 -11.43 -1.58 12.46
C ALA A 338 -11.58 -2.57 11.29
N GLY A 339 -12.80 -3.09 11.08
CA GLY A 339 -13.14 -3.95 9.93
C GLY A 339 -13.08 -3.19 8.60
N GLU A 340 -13.66 -1.99 8.54
CA GLU A 340 -13.57 -1.11 7.36
C GLU A 340 -12.12 -0.70 7.07
N ALA A 341 -11.33 -0.40 8.11
CA ALA A 341 -9.92 -0.11 7.95
C ALA A 341 -9.14 -1.30 7.36
N LEU A 342 -9.39 -2.52 7.85
CA LEU A 342 -8.80 -3.74 7.31
C LEU A 342 -9.21 -3.94 5.84
N SER A 343 -10.49 -3.79 5.50
CA SER A 343 -10.99 -3.92 4.14
C SER A 343 -10.34 -2.92 3.18
N ALA A 344 -10.18 -1.67 3.58
CA ALA A 344 -9.58 -0.62 2.76
C ALA A 344 -8.10 -0.85 2.46
N LEU A 345 -7.35 -1.38 3.43
CA LEU A 345 -5.93 -1.70 3.24
C LEU A 345 -5.73 -3.03 2.48
N PHE A 346 -6.73 -3.92 2.47
CA PHE A 346 -6.62 -5.26 1.93
C PHE A 346 -6.96 -5.33 0.41
N PRO A 347 -6.17 -6.07 -0.40
CA PRO A 347 -4.86 -6.60 -0.08
C PRO A 347 -3.79 -5.51 0.00
N GLY A 348 -2.67 -5.78 0.68
CA GLY A 348 -1.61 -4.79 0.90
C GLY A 348 -1.00 -4.24 -0.39
N GLY A 349 -0.57 -2.99 -0.36
CA GLY A 349 0.09 -2.32 -1.49
C GLY A 349 1.42 -2.98 -1.87
N SER A 350 2.19 -3.44 -0.88
CA SER A 350 3.51 -4.07 -1.07
C SER A 350 3.46 -5.36 -1.90
N ILE A 351 2.31 -6.04 -1.95
CA ILE A 351 2.14 -7.32 -2.64
C ILE A 351 1.22 -7.24 -3.86
N THR A 352 0.67 -6.08 -4.15
CA THR A 352 -0.11 -5.81 -5.37
C THR A 352 0.70 -4.97 -6.35
N GLY A 353 0.93 -3.73 -6.05
CA GLY A 353 1.68 -2.77 -6.87
C GLY A 353 0.95 -1.44 -6.99
N CYS A 354 1.39 -0.60 -7.92
CA CYS A 354 0.92 0.76 -8.07
C CYS A 354 0.58 1.10 -9.55
N PRO A 355 -0.63 1.62 -9.79
CA PRO A 355 -1.80 1.79 -8.92
C PRO A 355 -2.49 0.46 -8.57
N LYS A 356 -2.99 0.31 -7.32
CA LYS A 356 -3.47 -0.96 -6.75
C LYS A 356 -4.51 -1.68 -7.63
N VAL A 357 -5.61 -1.01 -7.97
CA VAL A 357 -6.71 -1.62 -8.73
C VAL A 357 -6.26 -2.10 -10.13
N VAL A 358 -5.44 -1.30 -10.80
CA VAL A 358 -4.91 -1.64 -12.13
C VAL A 358 -3.96 -2.84 -12.04
N THR A 359 -3.09 -2.85 -11.02
CA THR A 359 -2.13 -3.94 -10.84
C THR A 359 -2.80 -5.25 -10.40
N MET A 360 -3.90 -5.21 -9.64
CA MET A 360 -4.68 -6.43 -9.34
C MET A 360 -5.22 -7.08 -10.62
N SER A 361 -5.72 -6.29 -11.58
CA SER A 361 -6.14 -6.83 -12.88
C SER A 361 -4.96 -7.39 -13.69
N ALA A 362 -3.82 -6.69 -13.70
CA ALA A 362 -2.61 -7.17 -14.39
C ALA A 362 -2.06 -8.46 -13.77
N ILE A 363 -2.09 -8.60 -12.46
CA ILE A 363 -1.72 -9.82 -11.73
C ILE A 363 -2.58 -11.00 -12.19
N ASP A 364 -3.90 -10.82 -12.24
CA ASP A 364 -4.84 -11.87 -12.67
C ASP A 364 -4.55 -12.34 -14.10
N GLU A 365 -4.28 -11.41 -15.02
CA GLU A 365 -3.93 -11.72 -16.42
C GLU A 365 -2.57 -12.44 -16.54
N LEU A 366 -1.59 -12.06 -15.73
CA LEU A 366 -0.23 -12.61 -15.78
C LEU A 366 -0.12 -13.97 -15.10
N GLU A 367 -0.69 -14.10 -13.92
CA GLU A 367 -0.61 -15.33 -13.11
C GLU A 367 -1.62 -16.41 -13.56
N GLN A 368 -2.75 -16.00 -14.17
CA GLN A 368 -3.81 -16.86 -14.71
C GLN A 368 -4.35 -17.88 -13.72
N ALA A 369 -4.31 -17.55 -12.44
CA ALA A 369 -4.79 -18.39 -11.35
C ALA A 369 -5.01 -17.58 -10.08
N PRO A 370 -5.95 -17.97 -9.21
CA PRO A 370 -6.16 -17.32 -7.92
C PRO A 370 -4.93 -17.50 -7.02
N ARG A 371 -4.64 -16.48 -6.19
CA ARG A 371 -3.53 -16.52 -5.23
C ARG A 371 -3.84 -17.29 -3.95
N SER A 372 -5.11 -17.45 -3.62
CA SER A 372 -5.62 -18.12 -2.42
C SER A 372 -5.05 -17.50 -1.12
N ALA A 373 -4.42 -18.27 -0.23
CA ALA A 373 -3.84 -17.75 1.00
C ALA A 373 -2.63 -16.84 0.77
N TRP A 374 -1.84 -17.09 -0.27
CA TRP A 374 -0.63 -16.31 -0.53
C TRP A 374 -0.97 -14.85 -0.83
N THR A 375 -0.24 -13.94 -0.19
CA THR A 375 -0.49 -12.48 -0.23
C THR A 375 -1.86 -12.04 0.36
N GLY A 376 -2.55 -12.96 1.02
CA GLY A 376 -3.63 -12.65 1.94
C GLY A 376 -3.08 -12.20 3.31
N SER A 377 -3.85 -12.41 4.36
CA SER A 377 -3.51 -11.96 5.71
C SER A 377 -3.99 -12.93 6.78
N ILE A 378 -3.19 -13.13 7.83
CA ILE A 378 -3.62 -13.75 9.10
C ILE A 378 -3.49 -12.71 10.21
N GLY A 379 -4.49 -12.65 11.09
CA GLY A 379 -4.45 -11.72 12.19
C GLY A 379 -5.64 -11.83 13.13
N HIS A 380 -5.79 -10.80 13.94
CA HIS A 380 -6.92 -10.66 14.84
C HIS A 380 -7.51 -9.25 14.79
N LEU A 381 -8.76 -9.15 15.19
CA LEU A 381 -9.56 -7.95 15.22
C LEU A 381 -10.45 -7.96 16.46
N ASN A 382 -10.42 -6.90 17.25
CA ASN A 382 -11.41 -6.61 18.28
C ASN A 382 -11.75 -5.11 18.20
N GLN A 383 -12.84 -4.80 17.57
CA GLN A 383 -13.28 -3.43 17.37
C GLN A 383 -13.66 -2.76 18.69
N SER A 384 -14.35 -3.49 19.56
CA SER A 384 -14.78 -2.98 20.87
C SER A 384 -13.60 -2.56 21.75
N ALA A 385 -12.45 -3.23 21.58
CA ALA A 385 -11.20 -2.88 22.26
C ALA A 385 -10.31 -1.91 21.45
N GLY A 386 -10.66 -1.59 20.20
CA GLY A 386 -9.84 -0.78 19.31
C GLY A 386 -8.50 -1.45 18.97
N GLN A 387 -8.49 -2.76 18.81
CA GLN A 387 -7.29 -3.57 18.56
C GLN A 387 -7.40 -4.38 17.28
N ALA A 388 -6.35 -4.38 16.48
CA ALA A 388 -6.15 -5.30 15.37
C ALA A 388 -4.64 -5.46 15.10
N ASP A 389 -4.22 -6.65 14.66
CA ASP A 389 -2.88 -6.89 14.13
C ASP A 389 -2.95 -7.96 13.05
N TRP A 390 -2.58 -7.59 11.82
CA TRP A 390 -2.67 -8.43 10.61
C TRP A 390 -1.35 -8.43 9.87
N ASN A 391 -0.88 -9.61 9.48
CA ASN A 391 0.31 -9.76 8.65
C ASN A 391 -0.02 -9.76 7.15
N ILE A 392 1.03 -9.86 6.33
CA ILE A 392 0.92 -10.20 4.90
C ILE A 392 1.45 -11.62 4.72
N LEU A 393 0.65 -12.52 4.12
CA LEU A 393 1.01 -13.92 3.94
C LEU A 393 2.02 -14.11 2.80
N ILE A 394 3.29 -13.80 3.08
CA ILE A 394 4.44 -14.12 2.24
C ILE A 394 5.34 -15.14 2.96
N ARG A 395 6.24 -15.81 2.24
CA ARG A 395 7.02 -16.93 2.77
C ARG A 395 6.08 -18.01 3.35
N THR A 396 5.05 -18.34 2.59
CA THR A 396 3.88 -19.10 3.02
C THR A 396 3.73 -20.37 2.18
N MET A 397 3.40 -21.46 2.85
CA MET A 397 2.91 -22.70 2.27
C MET A 397 1.43 -22.83 2.59
N GLU A 398 0.62 -23.08 1.59
CA GLU A 398 -0.78 -23.48 1.69
C GLU A 398 -0.91 -24.95 1.37
N ALA A 399 -1.69 -25.71 2.14
CA ALA A 399 -1.97 -27.10 1.89
C ALA A 399 -3.47 -27.37 1.89
N ARG A 400 -3.92 -28.16 0.92
CA ARG A 400 -5.29 -28.65 0.81
C ARG A 400 -5.30 -30.18 0.88
N SER A 401 -6.20 -30.76 1.67
CA SER A 401 -6.32 -32.22 1.78
C SER A 401 -6.86 -32.81 0.49
N GLY A 402 -6.16 -33.81 -0.03
CA GLY A 402 -6.64 -34.69 -1.09
C GLY A 402 -7.17 -36.00 -0.51
N PRO A 403 -7.59 -36.97 -1.35
CA PRO A 403 -8.10 -38.24 -0.90
C PRO A 403 -7.11 -39.07 -0.06
N ASP A 404 -5.81 -39.00 -0.40
CA ASP A 404 -4.77 -39.80 0.22
C ASP A 404 -3.63 -38.97 0.82
N ASN A 405 -3.42 -37.74 0.32
CA ASN A 405 -2.29 -36.88 0.67
C ASN A 405 -2.69 -35.41 0.67
N TRP A 406 -1.86 -34.60 1.29
CA TRP A 406 -1.93 -33.14 1.18
C TRP A 406 -1.32 -32.67 -0.13
N HIS A 407 -1.98 -31.72 -0.79
CA HIS A 407 -1.43 -30.96 -1.90
C HIS A 407 -0.97 -29.59 -1.38
N ALA A 408 0.30 -29.31 -1.52
CA ALA A 408 0.86 -28.03 -1.06
C ALA A 408 1.15 -27.12 -2.24
N THR A 409 0.97 -25.82 -2.00
CA THR A 409 1.30 -24.71 -2.89
C THR A 409 2.21 -23.74 -2.15
N VAL A 410 3.29 -23.35 -2.78
CA VAL A 410 4.19 -22.28 -2.34
C VAL A 410 4.25 -21.24 -3.44
N GLN A 411 4.14 -19.97 -3.09
CA GLN A 411 4.26 -18.89 -4.05
C GLN A 411 5.26 -17.84 -3.55
N ALA A 412 6.01 -17.25 -4.48
CA ALA A 412 6.94 -16.17 -4.20
C ALA A 412 7.17 -15.33 -5.45
N GLY A 413 7.46 -14.06 -5.26
CA GLY A 413 7.70 -13.12 -6.34
C GLY A 413 8.31 -11.81 -5.86
N GLY A 414 8.35 -10.85 -6.74
CA GLY A 414 8.90 -9.53 -6.49
C GLY A 414 8.13 -8.42 -7.16
N GLY A 415 8.39 -7.19 -6.76
CA GLY A 415 7.86 -6.00 -7.42
C GLY A 415 8.67 -5.67 -8.65
N VAL A 416 8.09 -5.89 -9.82
CA VAL A 416 8.72 -5.56 -11.10
C VAL A 416 8.52 -4.09 -11.41
N VAL A 417 9.62 -3.38 -11.62
CA VAL A 417 9.69 -1.97 -12.03
C VAL A 417 10.38 -1.84 -13.40
N ILE A 418 10.47 -0.63 -13.93
CA ILE A 418 11.09 -0.38 -15.23
C ILE A 418 12.55 -0.86 -15.30
N ASP A 419 13.29 -0.72 -14.19
CA ASP A 419 14.70 -1.08 -14.09
C ASP A 419 14.94 -2.56 -13.72
N SER A 420 13.88 -3.34 -13.54
CA SER A 420 13.98 -4.77 -13.23
C SER A 420 14.66 -5.54 -14.36
N ASN A 421 15.61 -6.41 -14.00
CA ASN A 421 16.24 -7.36 -14.92
C ASN A 421 15.48 -8.68 -14.87
N PRO A 422 14.97 -9.22 -15.99
CA PRO A 422 14.19 -10.46 -15.99
C PRO A 422 14.88 -11.66 -15.34
N ALA A 423 16.21 -11.81 -15.52
CA ALA A 423 16.94 -12.92 -14.93
C ALA A 423 17.08 -12.77 -13.40
N ASP A 424 17.29 -11.54 -12.92
CA ASP A 424 17.41 -11.26 -11.49
C ASP A 424 16.07 -11.48 -10.77
N GLU A 425 14.92 -11.09 -11.40
CA GLU A 425 13.58 -11.32 -10.85
C GLU A 425 13.25 -12.82 -10.74
N VAL A 426 13.69 -13.64 -11.73
CA VAL A 426 13.56 -15.10 -11.67
C VAL A 426 14.33 -15.66 -10.45
N GLU A 427 15.58 -15.24 -10.27
CA GLU A 427 16.41 -15.71 -9.14
C GLU A 427 15.86 -15.20 -7.80
N GLU A 428 15.32 -13.98 -7.75
CA GLU A 428 14.70 -13.43 -6.56
C GLU A 428 13.47 -14.25 -6.13
N ALA A 429 12.57 -14.60 -7.07
CA ALA A 429 11.43 -15.45 -6.78
C ALA A 429 11.84 -16.83 -6.25
N ARG A 430 12.85 -17.46 -6.88
CA ARG A 430 13.42 -18.75 -6.45
C ARG A 430 14.04 -18.69 -5.06
N TRP A 431 14.80 -17.65 -4.81
CA TRP A 431 15.43 -17.43 -3.51
C TRP A 431 14.40 -17.20 -2.40
N LYS A 432 13.38 -16.39 -2.66
CA LYS A 432 12.29 -16.14 -1.70
C LYS A 432 11.48 -17.40 -1.37
N ALA A 433 11.32 -18.32 -2.33
CA ALA A 433 10.65 -19.61 -2.11
C ALA A 433 11.52 -20.66 -1.42
N ALA A 434 12.85 -20.53 -1.48
CA ALA A 434 13.79 -21.60 -1.19
C ALA A 434 13.61 -22.27 0.18
N ALA A 435 13.47 -21.50 1.25
CA ALA A 435 13.29 -22.04 2.61
C ALA A 435 11.95 -22.78 2.77
N VAL A 436 10.88 -22.22 2.15
CA VAL A 436 9.55 -22.79 2.23
C VAL A 436 9.43 -24.08 1.41
N THR A 437 9.97 -24.10 0.20
CA THR A 437 9.98 -25.30 -0.65
C THR A 437 10.84 -26.42 -0.04
N GLU A 438 11.97 -26.08 0.61
CA GLU A 438 12.78 -27.03 1.32
C GLU A 438 12.06 -27.61 2.54
N ALA A 439 11.39 -26.79 3.31
CA ALA A 439 10.58 -27.23 4.45
C ALA A 439 9.40 -28.11 4.04
N THR A 440 8.78 -27.82 2.87
CA THR A 440 7.59 -28.53 2.38
C THR A 440 7.94 -29.84 1.68
N TRP A 441 8.90 -29.81 0.76
CA TRP A 441 9.22 -30.94 -0.14
C TRP A 441 10.65 -31.46 -0.08
N GLY A 442 11.47 -30.98 0.85
CA GLY A 442 12.89 -31.33 0.85
C GLY A 442 13.66 -30.82 -0.37
N PHE A 443 13.05 -30.02 -1.22
CA PHE A 443 13.60 -29.48 -2.45
C PHE A 443 13.79 -27.97 -2.33
N ARG A 444 15.01 -27.50 -2.58
CA ARG A 444 15.35 -26.07 -2.49
C ARG A 444 15.42 -25.46 -3.89
N THR A 445 14.62 -24.40 -4.13
CA THR A 445 14.50 -23.74 -5.42
C THR A 445 15.65 -22.79 -5.77
N GLY A 446 16.31 -22.20 -4.78
CA GLY A 446 17.39 -21.23 -4.96
C GLY A 446 18.73 -21.71 -4.39
N PHE A 447 19.77 -20.90 -4.54
CA PHE A 447 21.08 -21.19 -3.98
C PHE A 447 21.05 -21.28 -2.45
N SER A 448 21.86 -22.16 -1.86
CA SER A 448 22.10 -22.17 -0.44
C SER A 448 23.06 -21.02 -0.11
N SER A 449 22.64 -20.05 0.65
CA SER A 449 23.57 -19.31 1.49
C SER A 449 24.12 -20.35 2.49
N GLY A 450 25.40 -20.62 2.49
CA GLY A 450 26.00 -21.53 3.47
C GLY A 450 25.57 -21.19 4.91
N GLU A 451 25.92 -22.03 5.89
CA GLU A 451 25.60 -21.70 7.28
C GLU A 451 26.17 -20.32 7.61
N LEU A 452 25.27 -19.39 7.82
CA LEU A 452 25.63 -18.04 8.28
C LEU A 452 25.90 -18.13 9.79
N PRO A 453 26.89 -17.38 10.31
CA PRO A 453 27.12 -17.32 11.75
C PRO A 453 25.86 -16.71 12.44
N GLU A 454 25.55 -17.17 13.63
CA GLU A 454 24.52 -16.55 14.48
C GLU A 454 24.85 -15.07 14.67
N ARG A 455 23.87 -14.22 14.37
CA ARG A 455 24.00 -12.78 14.42
C ARG A 455 22.84 -12.15 15.18
N GLU A 456 23.11 -10.98 15.73
CA GLU A 456 22.09 -10.18 16.38
C GLU A 456 20.94 -9.88 15.41
N VAL A 457 19.72 -10.17 15.85
CA VAL A 457 18.46 -9.87 15.19
C VAL A 457 17.86 -8.62 15.84
N GLY A 458 17.44 -7.66 15.06
CA GLY A 458 16.82 -6.45 15.57
C GLY A 458 16.97 -5.24 14.65
N ILE A 459 16.67 -4.07 15.22
CA ILE A 459 16.79 -2.80 14.51
C ILE A 459 18.26 -2.36 14.52
N LEU A 460 18.79 -2.14 13.33
CA LEU A 460 20.14 -1.63 13.14
C LEU A 460 20.11 -0.16 12.74
N PRO A 461 21.14 0.63 13.08
CA PRO A 461 21.21 2.03 12.68
C PRO A 461 21.29 2.16 11.16
N MET A 462 20.56 3.15 10.61
CA MET A 462 20.71 3.55 9.22
C MET A 462 22.10 4.11 8.98
N PRO A 463 22.79 3.69 7.92
CA PRO A 463 24.02 4.36 7.47
C PRO A 463 23.76 5.83 7.10
N GLU A 464 24.78 6.65 7.18
CA GLU A 464 24.70 8.03 6.67
C GLU A 464 24.55 8.00 5.15
N VAL A 465 23.52 8.74 4.66
CA VAL A 465 23.23 8.89 3.25
C VAL A 465 23.42 10.35 2.87
N GLU A 466 24.25 10.61 1.85
CA GLU A 466 24.54 11.93 1.34
C GLU A 466 23.72 12.29 0.08
N GLY A 467 23.79 13.54 -0.35
CA GLY A 467 23.20 14.04 -1.59
C GLY A 467 21.67 14.16 -1.52
N VAL A 468 21.01 13.88 -2.64
CA VAL A 468 19.53 14.03 -2.78
C VAL A 468 18.81 13.11 -1.80
N LEU A 469 19.21 11.85 -1.72
CA LEU A 469 18.58 10.86 -0.82
C LEU A 469 18.75 11.24 0.66
N GLY A 470 19.86 11.89 1.04
CA GLY A 470 20.09 12.35 2.41
C GLY A 470 19.17 13.48 2.87
N ARG A 471 18.48 14.17 1.95
CA ARG A 471 17.48 15.20 2.25
C ARG A 471 16.09 14.62 2.53
N ILE A 472 15.85 13.37 2.13
CA ILE A 472 14.57 12.68 2.24
C ILE A 472 14.56 11.90 3.56
N ARG A 473 13.80 12.38 4.52
CA ARG A 473 13.71 11.80 5.87
C ARG A 473 12.31 11.93 6.41
N PRO A 474 11.91 11.00 7.29
CA PRO A 474 10.71 11.19 8.08
C PRO A 474 10.76 12.55 8.78
N SER A 475 9.68 13.30 8.69
CA SER A 475 9.54 14.58 9.39
C SER A 475 8.77 14.39 10.68
N GLU A 476 9.15 15.14 11.73
CA GLU A 476 8.29 15.22 12.91
C GLU A 476 6.88 15.70 12.50
N PHE A 477 5.88 14.93 12.86
CA PHE A 477 4.49 15.33 12.66
C PHE A 477 4.19 16.56 13.54
N LYS A 478 3.94 17.69 12.88
CA LYS A 478 3.41 18.88 13.52
C LYS A 478 2.03 19.11 12.95
N PRO A 479 0.98 19.01 13.75
CA PRO A 479 -0.36 19.42 13.33
C PRO A 479 -0.36 20.94 13.14
N GLU A 480 0.08 21.43 12.01
CA GLU A 480 -0.11 22.83 11.62
C GLU A 480 -1.56 22.94 11.16
N GLN A 481 -2.42 23.47 11.99
CA GLN A 481 -3.74 23.94 11.59
C GLN A 481 -3.59 25.34 10.98
N GLU A 482 -3.16 25.42 9.75
CA GLU A 482 -3.38 26.61 8.94
C GLU A 482 -4.87 26.71 8.67
N THR A 483 -5.49 27.84 8.94
CA THR A 483 -6.88 28.08 8.56
C THR A 483 -6.90 28.60 7.14
N ASN A 484 -7.36 27.79 6.19
CA ASN A 484 -7.55 28.18 4.82
C ASN A 484 -9.05 28.00 4.45
N GLN A 485 -9.62 28.97 3.73
CA GLN A 485 -11.02 28.90 3.28
C GLN A 485 -11.15 28.20 1.91
N ALA A 486 -10.06 27.69 1.35
CA ALA A 486 -10.11 27.01 0.05
C ALA A 486 -10.90 25.71 0.13
N HIS A 487 -11.81 25.54 -0.84
CA HIS A 487 -12.47 24.27 -1.12
C HIS A 487 -11.95 23.74 -2.45
N VAL A 488 -11.15 22.68 -2.38
CA VAL A 488 -10.50 22.06 -3.54
C VAL A 488 -11.33 20.88 -4.04
N LEU A 489 -11.69 20.92 -5.32
CA LEU A 489 -12.22 19.76 -6.04
C LEU A 489 -11.03 18.98 -6.62
N LEU A 490 -10.76 17.80 -6.10
CA LEU A 490 -9.68 16.91 -6.53
C LEU A 490 -10.25 15.79 -7.39
N VAL A 491 -9.85 15.73 -8.65
CA VAL A 491 -10.28 14.69 -9.58
C VAL A 491 -9.36 13.49 -9.49
N ASP A 492 -9.87 12.35 -9.04
CA ASP A 492 -9.17 11.08 -9.00
C ASP A 492 -9.24 10.36 -10.35
N ASN A 493 -8.09 10.01 -10.91
CA ASN A 493 -7.98 9.27 -12.17
C ASN A 493 -7.51 7.82 -11.98
N LEU A 494 -7.89 7.19 -10.86
CA LEU A 494 -7.50 5.83 -10.44
C LEU A 494 -6.00 5.73 -10.12
N ASP A 495 -5.48 6.72 -9.41
CA ASP A 495 -4.12 6.74 -8.92
C ASP A 495 -4.04 6.31 -7.45
N SER A 496 -2.91 5.72 -7.05
CA SER A 496 -2.64 5.35 -5.65
C SER A 496 -1.90 6.44 -4.87
N PHE A 497 -1.98 7.71 -5.32
CA PHE A 497 -1.40 8.86 -4.61
C PHE A 497 -2.42 10.00 -4.44
N THR A 498 -3.63 9.85 -4.94
CA THR A 498 -4.68 10.88 -4.85
C THR A 498 -4.95 11.29 -3.39
N ASN A 499 -5.04 10.34 -2.46
CA ASN A 499 -5.27 10.65 -1.05
C ASN A 499 -4.08 11.37 -0.40
N ASN A 500 -2.84 11.18 -0.88
CA ASN A 500 -1.67 11.93 -0.41
C ASN A 500 -1.75 13.41 -0.77
N ILE A 501 -2.36 13.73 -1.93
CA ILE A 501 -2.66 15.12 -2.32
C ILE A 501 -3.69 15.71 -1.36
N ALA A 502 -4.80 14.98 -1.12
CA ALA A 502 -5.83 15.41 -0.18
C ALA A 502 -5.26 15.62 1.23
N GLU A 503 -4.45 14.69 1.72
CA GLU A 503 -3.75 14.76 3.00
C GLU A 503 -2.87 16.01 3.12
N SER A 504 -2.09 16.30 2.08
CA SER A 504 -1.23 17.49 2.02
C SER A 504 -2.03 18.78 2.03
N LEU A 505 -3.18 18.82 1.34
CA LEU A 505 -4.08 19.98 1.32
C LEU A 505 -4.81 20.16 2.66
N HIS A 506 -5.24 19.07 3.29
CA HIS A 506 -5.85 19.12 4.63
C HIS A 506 -4.89 19.69 5.69
N ARG A 507 -3.61 19.33 5.65
CA ARG A 507 -2.56 19.91 6.50
C ARG A 507 -2.40 21.41 6.30
N LEU A 508 -2.65 21.91 5.10
CA LEU A 508 -2.67 23.33 4.76
C LEU A 508 -4.03 23.99 5.04
N GLY A 509 -4.95 23.30 5.72
CA GLY A 509 -6.24 23.81 6.16
C GLY A 509 -7.32 23.88 5.09
N ALA A 510 -7.09 23.34 3.90
CA ALA A 510 -8.10 23.35 2.83
C ALA A 510 -9.12 22.22 3.03
N LYS A 511 -10.38 22.50 2.66
CA LYS A 511 -11.40 21.46 2.48
C LYS A 511 -11.18 20.77 1.14
N VAL A 512 -11.20 19.44 1.10
CA VAL A 512 -11.04 18.66 -0.14
C VAL A 512 -12.29 17.82 -0.41
N THR A 513 -12.76 17.83 -1.65
CA THR A 513 -13.77 16.89 -2.16
C THR A 513 -13.15 16.13 -3.32
N ILE A 514 -13.07 14.79 -3.18
CA ILE A 514 -12.56 13.91 -4.23
C ILE A 514 -13.72 13.46 -5.11
N VAL A 515 -13.53 13.51 -6.43
CA VAL A 515 -14.50 13.08 -7.44
C VAL A 515 -13.83 12.18 -8.47
N GLU A 516 -14.60 11.25 -9.04
CA GLU A 516 -14.11 10.23 -9.96
C GLU A 516 -13.93 10.77 -11.39
N GLY A 517 -12.69 10.88 -11.85
CA GLY A 517 -12.34 11.33 -13.22
C GLY A 517 -12.56 10.28 -14.29
N ARG A 518 -12.52 8.99 -13.90
CA ARG A 518 -12.60 7.81 -14.78
C ARG A 518 -13.71 6.87 -14.31
N PRO A 519 -14.98 7.13 -14.68
CA PRO A 519 -16.11 6.30 -14.24
C PRO A 519 -16.08 4.91 -14.86
N ALA A 520 -16.58 3.90 -14.11
CA ALA A 520 -16.70 2.52 -14.57
C ALA A 520 -17.75 2.34 -15.69
N GLN A 521 -18.67 3.29 -15.86
CA GLN A 521 -19.69 3.29 -16.90
C GLN A 521 -19.58 4.56 -17.73
N ASP A 522 -19.89 4.46 -19.02
CA ASP A 522 -19.96 5.63 -19.91
C ASP A 522 -21.07 6.58 -19.44
N THR A 523 -20.65 7.66 -18.82
CA THR A 523 -21.51 8.78 -18.42
C THR A 523 -21.06 10.03 -19.15
N ASP A 524 -22.02 10.93 -19.44
CA ASP A 524 -21.71 12.20 -20.08
C ASP A 524 -20.75 13.03 -19.21
N PRO A 525 -19.50 13.29 -19.69
CA PRO A 525 -18.52 14.04 -18.92
C PRO A 525 -18.93 15.51 -18.71
N GLU A 526 -19.65 16.11 -19.66
CA GLU A 526 -20.12 17.49 -19.56
C GLU A 526 -21.14 17.64 -18.43
N ALA A 527 -22.14 16.74 -18.38
CA ALA A 527 -23.14 16.73 -17.34
C ALA A 527 -22.55 16.46 -15.95
N ALA A 528 -21.58 15.56 -15.85
CA ALA A 528 -20.89 15.28 -14.58
C ALA A 528 -20.12 16.49 -14.06
N VAL A 529 -19.40 17.20 -14.93
CA VAL A 529 -18.67 18.41 -14.56
C VAL A 529 -19.63 19.53 -14.14
N ASP A 530 -20.76 19.71 -14.82
CA ASP A 530 -21.78 20.70 -14.45
C ASP A 530 -22.36 20.41 -13.06
N ASP A 531 -22.65 19.14 -12.78
CA ASP A 531 -23.13 18.72 -11.46
C ASP A 531 -22.09 19.01 -10.37
N TRP A 532 -20.82 18.69 -10.59
CA TRP A 532 -19.75 18.95 -9.62
C TRP A 532 -19.59 20.45 -9.31
N LEU A 533 -19.57 21.29 -10.34
CA LEU A 533 -19.41 22.74 -10.17
C LEU A 533 -20.60 23.34 -9.42
N THR A 534 -21.81 22.83 -9.67
CA THR A 534 -23.03 23.32 -9.04
C THR A 534 -23.16 22.83 -7.60
N THR A 535 -22.88 21.55 -7.37
CA THR A 535 -23.04 20.88 -6.07
C THR A 535 -21.95 21.30 -5.08
N TYR A 536 -20.68 21.23 -5.50
CA TYR A 536 -19.55 21.45 -4.58
C TYR A 536 -19.06 22.90 -4.53
N ARG A 537 -19.29 23.69 -5.57
CA ARG A 537 -18.88 25.12 -5.67
C ARG A 537 -17.41 25.31 -5.27
N PRO A 538 -16.46 24.64 -5.92
CA PRO A 538 -15.06 24.69 -5.52
C PRO A 538 -14.47 26.08 -5.74
N THR A 539 -13.52 26.44 -4.87
CA THR A 539 -12.68 27.64 -5.05
C THR A 539 -11.44 27.33 -5.89
N HIS A 540 -11.00 26.06 -5.90
CA HIS A 540 -9.84 25.55 -6.64
C HIS A 540 -10.15 24.18 -7.22
N ILE A 541 -9.51 23.82 -8.32
CA ILE A 541 -9.64 22.51 -8.95
C ILE A 541 -8.25 21.91 -9.16
N ILE A 542 -8.11 20.61 -8.82
CA ILE A 542 -6.92 19.81 -9.15
C ILE A 542 -7.36 18.66 -10.05
N LEU A 543 -6.74 18.57 -11.23
CA LEU A 543 -6.79 17.37 -12.07
C LEU A 543 -5.68 16.45 -11.57
N GLY A 544 -6.06 15.36 -10.90
CA GLY A 544 -5.13 14.46 -10.22
C GLY A 544 -4.28 13.60 -11.17
N PRO A 545 -3.33 12.86 -10.58
CA PRO A 545 -2.53 11.86 -11.29
C PRO A 545 -3.37 10.66 -11.73
N GLY A 546 -2.78 9.76 -12.52
CA GLY A 546 -3.40 8.52 -12.96
C GLY A 546 -2.57 7.76 -13.99
N PRO A 547 -2.85 6.46 -14.13
CA PRO A 547 -2.22 5.63 -15.15
C PRO A 547 -2.80 5.88 -16.54
N SER A 548 -2.06 5.42 -17.56
CA SER A 548 -2.42 5.51 -18.98
C SER A 548 -2.34 6.93 -19.55
N ARG A 549 -3.15 7.22 -20.56
CA ARG A 549 -3.20 8.53 -21.23
C ARG A 549 -4.39 9.36 -20.73
N PRO A 550 -4.33 10.70 -20.77
CA PRO A 550 -5.42 11.58 -20.31
C PRO A 550 -6.77 11.30 -20.96
N GLU A 551 -6.77 10.84 -22.20
CA GLU A 551 -8.00 10.50 -22.95
C GLU A 551 -8.82 9.37 -22.28
N ALA A 552 -8.18 8.54 -21.44
CA ALA A 552 -8.87 7.55 -20.62
C ALA A 552 -9.60 8.16 -19.40
N SER A 553 -9.43 9.45 -19.16
CA SER A 553 -10.07 10.23 -18.07
C SER A 553 -10.94 11.34 -18.64
N PRO A 554 -12.12 11.02 -19.18
CA PRO A 554 -12.91 11.96 -19.99
C PRO A 554 -13.36 13.20 -19.21
N ARG A 555 -13.62 13.06 -17.90
CA ARG A 555 -14.04 14.18 -17.04
C ARG A 555 -12.87 15.14 -16.76
N SER A 556 -11.65 14.62 -16.56
CA SER A 556 -10.43 15.45 -16.47
C SER A 556 -10.15 16.19 -17.78
N MET A 557 -10.32 15.52 -18.92
CA MET A 557 -10.18 16.15 -20.23
C MET A 557 -11.23 17.25 -20.47
N GLU A 558 -12.46 17.06 -20.00
CA GLU A 558 -13.49 18.09 -20.11
C GLU A 558 -13.18 19.31 -19.26
N LEU A 559 -12.76 19.13 -18.00
CA LEU A 559 -12.34 20.24 -17.16
C LEU A 559 -11.14 21.00 -17.76
N ALA A 560 -10.16 20.30 -18.33
CA ALA A 560 -9.02 20.92 -19.00
C ALA A 560 -9.47 21.77 -20.22
N ARG A 561 -10.39 21.27 -21.05
CA ARG A 561 -10.93 22.04 -22.20
C ARG A 561 -11.70 23.27 -21.74
N ARG A 562 -12.56 23.13 -20.70
CA ARG A 562 -13.34 24.28 -20.18
C ARG A 562 -12.42 25.35 -19.59
N ALA A 563 -11.37 24.94 -18.87
CA ALA A 563 -10.41 25.86 -18.28
C ALA A 563 -9.72 26.70 -19.35
N LEU A 564 -9.17 26.06 -20.40
CA LEU A 564 -8.49 26.74 -21.50
C LEU A 564 -9.44 27.58 -22.40
N ALA A 565 -10.73 27.22 -22.44
CA ALA A 565 -11.77 27.98 -23.16
C ALA A 565 -12.38 29.11 -22.32
N GLU A 566 -11.83 29.43 -21.16
CA GLU A 566 -12.35 30.45 -20.21
C GLU A 566 -13.80 30.20 -19.74
N ARG A 567 -14.21 28.92 -19.73
CA ARG A 567 -15.58 28.48 -19.34
C ARG A 567 -15.65 27.88 -17.94
N LEU A 568 -14.57 28.02 -17.15
CA LEU A 568 -14.49 27.46 -15.81
C LEU A 568 -14.56 28.60 -14.79
N ASN A 569 -15.76 29.10 -14.55
CA ASN A 569 -15.99 30.24 -13.66
C ASN A 569 -16.74 29.82 -12.40
N ARG A 570 -16.62 30.58 -11.32
CA ARG A 570 -17.32 30.35 -10.06
C ARG A 570 -18.82 30.45 -10.23
N VAL A 571 -19.57 29.48 -9.74
CA VAL A 571 -21.06 29.50 -9.71
C VAL A 571 -21.48 30.21 -8.43
N ASN A 572 -22.25 31.31 -8.57
CA ASN A 572 -22.75 32.14 -7.46
C ASN A 572 -21.66 32.59 -6.49
N PRO A 573 -20.76 33.48 -6.90
CA PRO A 573 -19.69 33.99 -6.06
C PRO A 573 -20.25 34.66 -4.80
N SER A 574 -19.46 34.66 -3.71
CA SER A 574 -19.76 35.37 -2.47
C SER A 574 -19.90 36.88 -2.70
N GLU A 575 -20.59 37.60 -1.79
CA GLU A 575 -20.64 39.08 -1.87
C GLU A 575 -19.21 39.67 -1.88
N GLY A 576 -18.82 40.25 -3.00
CA GLY A 576 -17.49 40.82 -3.24
C GLY A 576 -16.64 40.09 -4.29
N ASP A 577 -17.02 38.88 -4.69
CA ASP A 577 -16.35 38.15 -5.79
C ASP A 577 -16.93 38.59 -7.15
N ASN A 578 -16.07 38.69 -8.16
CA ASN A 578 -16.53 38.91 -9.53
C ASN A 578 -17.10 37.58 -10.08
N PRO A 579 -18.36 37.50 -10.53
CA PRO A 579 -18.97 36.27 -11.07
C PRO A 579 -18.26 35.72 -12.31
N GLU A 580 -17.43 36.51 -12.98
CA GLU A 580 -16.64 36.09 -14.15
C GLU A 580 -15.22 35.64 -13.78
N SER A 581 -14.87 35.52 -12.48
CA SER A 581 -13.55 35.13 -12.07
C SER A 581 -13.27 33.65 -12.36
N PRO A 582 -12.19 33.30 -13.10
CA PRO A 582 -11.84 31.93 -13.40
C PRO A 582 -11.43 31.18 -12.13
N ILE A 583 -11.81 29.90 -12.03
CA ILE A 583 -11.38 29.03 -10.92
C ILE A 583 -9.91 28.64 -11.15
N PRO A 584 -9.00 28.85 -10.19
CA PRO A 584 -7.64 28.33 -10.26
C PRO A 584 -7.62 26.83 -10.46
N LEU A 585 -6.83 26.36 -11.44
CA LEU A 585 -6.73 24.97 -11.82
C LEU A 585 -5.27 24.52 -11.85
N LEU A 586 -4.97 23.39 -11.20
CA LEU A 586 -3.68 22.74 -11.22
C LEU A 586 -3.80 21.35 -11.84
N GLY A 587 -3.09 21.12 -12.94
CA GLY A 587 -2.91 19.78 -13.51
C GLY A 587 -1.73 19.07 -12.83
N TRP A 588 -1.94 17.86 -12.34
CA TRP A 588 -0.95 17.09 -11.60
C TRP A 588 -0.64 15.77 -12.32
N CYS A 589 0.59 15.53 -12.74
CA CYS A 589 1.04 14.38 -13.52
C CYS A 589 0.15 14.10 -14.74
N LEU A 590 -0.80 13.16 -14.69
CA LEU A 590 -1.79 12.97 -15.76
C LEU A 590 -2.63 14.23 -16.01
N GLY A 591 -3.00 14.97 -14.98
CA GLY A 591 -3.72 16.25 -15.12
C GLY A 591 -2.92 17.34 -15.86
N HIS A 592 -1.59 17.40 -15.64
CA HIS A 592 -0.69 18.23 -16.43
C HIS A 592 -0.70 17.80 -17.91
N GLN A 593 -0.63 16.50 -18.16
CA GLN A 593 -0.72 15.96 -19.52
C GLN A 593 -2.09 16.24 -20.16
N ALA A 594 -3.18 16.22 -19.38
CA ALA A 594 -4.52 16.57 -19.85
C ALA A 594 -4.63 18.03 -20.31
N LEU A 595 -4.01 18.96 -19.58
CA LEU A 595 -3.92 20.38 -19.99
C LEU A 595 -3.15 20.51 -21.31
N GLY A 596 -1.98 19.91 -21.44
CA GLY A 596 -1.21 19.94 -22.69
C GLY A 596 -1.97 19.32 -23.86
N ARG A 597 -2.62 18.17 -23.66
CA ARG A 597 -3.44 17.51 -24.69
C ARG A 597 -4.65 18.34 -25.11
N ALA A 598 -5.33 18.97 -24.15
CA ALA A 598 -6.46 19.87 -24.44
C ALA A 598 -5.98 21.12 -25.22
N ALA A 599 -4.73 21.56 -25.02
CA ALA A 599 -4.09 22.64 -25.76
C ALA A 599 -3.49 22.19 -27.13
N GLY A 600 -3.64 20.93 -27.51
CA GLY A 600 -3.15 20.39 -28.77
C GLY A 600 -1.66 19.96 -28.78
N TRP A 601 -1.01 19.86 -27.60
CA TRP A 601 0.36 19.38 -27.50
C TRP A 601 0.42 17.85 -27.67
N ASN A 602 1.56 17.36 -28.17
CA ASN A 602 1.80 15.92 -28.24
C ASN A 602 2.17 15.34 -26.87
N LEU A 603 1.77 14.10 -26.64
CA LEU A 603 2.17 13.28 -25.49
C LEU A 603 2.97 12.09 -26.01
N ILE A 604 4.23 11.98 -25.60
CA ILE A 604 5.18 10.97 -26.07
C ILE A 604 5.75 10.16 -24.91
N GLU A 605 6.27 8.97 -25.20
CA GLU A 605 7.13 8.26 -24.26
C GLU A 605 8.36 9.10 -23.95
N SER A 606 8.77 9.11 -22.67
CA SER A 606 9.93 9.90 -22.24
C SER A 606 11.20 9.45 -22.99
N PRO A 607 11.85 10.32 -23.75
CA PRO A 607 13.09 9.98 -24.48
C PRO A 607 14.27 9.66 -23.55
N LEU A 608 14.17 10.03 -22.27
CA LEU A 608 15.15 9.70 -21.24
C LEU A 608 14.76 8.46 -20.42
N GLY A 609 13.70 7.74 -20.85
CA GLY A 609 13.14 6.60 -20.14
C GLY A 609 12.08 6.97 -19.10
N ALA A 610 11.36 5.96 -18.62
CA ALA A 610 10.38 6.09 -17.54
C ALA A 610 11.08 6.29 -16.20
N VAL A 611 10.47 7.08 -15.31
CA VAL A 611 10.96 7.34 -13.95
C VAL A 611 9.83 7.14 -12.97
N HIS A 612 9.97 6.19 -12.04
CA HIS A 612 8.99 5.90 -11.01
C HIS A 612 9.65 5.79 -9.64
N GLY A 613 9.21 6.63 -8.69
CA GLY A 613 9.73 6.65 -7.32
C GLY A 613 11.09 7.31 -7.16
N ALA A 614 11.62 8.00 -8.19
CA ALA A 614 12.92 8.63 -8.11
C ALA A 614 12.82 10.15 -7.88
N PRO A 615 13.39 10.66 -6.76
CA PRO A 615 13.55 12.09 -6.52
C PRO A 615 14.45 12.70 -7.59
N SER A 616 13.97 13.73 -8.26
CA SER A 616 14.66 14.38 -9.38
C SER A 616 14.84 15.87 -9.15
N LYS A 617 15.97 16.41 -9.59
CA LYS A 617 16.18 17.85 -9.62
C LYS A 617 15.35 18.47 -10.74
N ILE A 618 14.57 19.49 -10.40
CA ILE A 618 13.71 20.22 -11.32
C ILE A 618 14.22 21.67 -11.43
N ARG A 619 14.45 22.10 -12.66
CA ARG A 619 14.81 23.51 -12.99
C ARG A 619 13.53 24.25 -13.36
N HIS A 620 13.41 25.52 -12.96
CA HIS A 620 12.24 26.35 -13.24
C HIS A 620 12.63 27.82 -13.47
N ASP A 621 11.70 28.60 -14.04
CA ASP A 621 11.91 30.02 -14.34
C ASP A 621 11.57 30.95 -13.15
N GLY A 622 11.18 30.41 -12.00
CA GLY A 622 10.80 31.18 -10.80
C GLY A 622 9.40 31.79 -10.88
N SER A 623 8.64 31.57 -11.94
CA SER A 623 7.30 32.13 -12.13
C SER A 623 6.20 31.26 -11.50
N ALA A 624 5.02 31.83 -11.33
CA ALA A 624 3.81 31.12 -10.86
C ALA A 624 4.05 30.34 -9.55
N LEU A 625 3.89 29.03 -9.56
CA LEU A 625 4.04 28.14 -8.39
C LEU A 625 5.47 28.05 -7.86
N TYR A 626 6.47 28.55 -8.59
CA TYR A 626 7.90 28.39 -8.25
C TYR A 626 8.52 29.60 -7.54
N GLN A 627 7.76 30.64 -7.18
CA GLN A 627 8.27 31.90 -6.65
C GLN A 627 9.20 31.79 -5.44
N ASN A 628 9.00 30.79 -4.60
CA ASN A 628 9.82 30.55 -3.41
C ASN A 628 10.48 29.16 -3.41
N THR A 629 10.53 28.51 -4.57
CA THR A 629 11.10 27.18 -4.73
C THR A 629 12.60 27.29 -5.02
N PRO A 630 13.47 26.45 -4.44
CA PRO A 630 14.90 26.43 -4.77
C PRO A 630 15.14 26.16 -6.26
N GLU A 631 16.16 26.76 -6.86
CA GLU A 631 16.48 26.56 -8.30
C GLU A 631 16.69 25.10 -8.68
N ASP A 632 17.24 24.30 -7.75
CA ASP A 632 17.48 22.86 -7.85
C ASP A 632 16.49 22.07 -6.98
N ALA A 633 15.20 22.40 -7.06
CA ALA A 633 14.18 21.71 -6.25
C ALA A 633 14.20 20.20 -6.48
N VAL A 634 14.14 19.43 -5.38
CA VAL A 634 14.06 17.98 -5.42
C VAL A 634 12.61 17.55 -5.29
N LEU A 635 12.08 16.95 -6.37
CA LEU A 635 10.67 16.56 -6.49
C LEU A 635 10.56 15.15 -7.08
N MET A 636 9.63 14.36 -6.56
CA MET A 636 9.41 12.97 -6.93
C MET A 636 8.76 12.86 -8.31
N ARG A 637 9.19 11.85 -9.09
CA ARG A 637 8.61 11.57 -10.40
C ARG A 637 8.02 10.15 -10.45
N TYR A 638 6.83 10.07 -11.09
CA TYR A 638 6.11 8.82 -11.38
C TYR A 638 5.54 8.87 -12.80
N ASN A 639 6.41 9.00 -13.82
CA ASN A 639 5.93 9.16 -15.19
C ASN A 639 6.76 8.42 -16.23
N SER A 640 6.07 7.76 -17.17
CA SER A 640 6.63 7.20 -18.41
C SER A 640 6.43 8.13 -19.60
N LEU A 641 5.37 8.94 -19.57
CA LEU A 641 4.97 9.84 -20.64
C LEU A 641 5.29 11.29 -20.26
N VAL A 642 5.62 12.10 -21.29
CA VAL A 642 5.90 13.53 -21.15
C VAL A 642 5.26 14.33 -22.29
N LEU A 643 4.92 15.58 -22.01
CA LEU A 643 4.50 16.52 -23.04
C LEU A 643 5.70 16.88 -23.91
N GLU A 644 5.51 16.88 -25.23
CA GLU A 644 6.46 17.42 -26.18
C GLU A 644 6.23 18.93 -26.35
N GLN A 645 7.29 19.72 -26.11
CA GLN A 645 7.20 21.17 -26.32
C GLN A 645 6.96 21.44 -27.82
N PRO A 646 5.91 22.15 -28.17
CA PRO A 646 5.65 22.48 -29.59
C PRO A 646 6.71 23.42 -30.14
N ASP A 647 6.94 23.35 -31.45
CA ASP A 647 7.83 24.29 -32.14
C ASP A 647 7.35 25.75 -31.93
N SER A 648 8.26 26.58 -31.46
CA SER A 648 8.04 27.91 -30.86
C SER A 648 7.30 28.94 -31.74
N THR A 649 6.91 28.60 -32.96
CA THR A 649 6.33 29.56 -33.92
C THR A 649 4.83 29.36 -34.23
N LYS A 650 4.19 28.23 -33.84
CA LYS A 650 2.82 27.94 -34.24
C LYS A 650 1.82 27.74 -33.11
N ILE A 651 2.20 27.19 -31.99
CA ILE A 651 1.24 26.72 -30.96
C ILE A 651 1.24 27.56 -29.69
N GLU A 652 2.36 28.18 -29.27
CA GLU A 652 2.38 29.10 -28.12
C GLU A 652 1.41 30.27 -28.27
N ASN A 653 1.19 30.74 -29.49
CA ASN A 653 0.25 31.84 -29.77
C ASN A 653 -1.23 31.42 -29.76
N GLU A 654 -1.55 30.15 -29.96
CA GLU A 654 -2.94 29.66 -29.99
C GLU A 654 -3.41 29.13 -28.64
N SER A 655 -2.54 28.43 -27.87
CA SER A 655 -2.94 27.78 -26.60
C SER A 655 -2.70 28.64 -25.37
N GLN A 656 -1.92 29.70 -25.45
CA GLN A 656 -1.47 30.56 -24.35
C GLN A 656 -0.76 29.78 -23.20
N LEU A 657 -0.39 28.50 -23.40
CA LEU A 657 0.41 27.73 -22.45
C LEU A 657 1.91 27.91 -22.76
N LYS A 658 2.73 28.10 -21.74
CA LYS A 658 4.19 28.14 -21.81
C LYS A 658 4.82 27.15 -20.85
N VAL A 659 5.98 26.62 -21.19
CA VAL A 659 6.79 25.81 -20.29
C VAL A 659 7.45 26.73 -19.25
N ASN A 660 7.39 26.35 -17.97
CA ASN A 660 7.99 27.09 -16.87
C ASN A 660 8.86 26.22 -15.95
N ALA A 661 8.90 24.90 -16.19
CA ALA A 661 9.82 24.00 -15.51
C ALA A 661 10.30 22.84 -16.41
N TRP A 662 11.52 22.37 -16.16
CA TRP A 662 12.24 21.35 -16.93
C TRP A 662 12.93 20.36 -15.99
N ASP A 663 13.24 19.17 -16.50
CA ASP A 663 14.15 18.24 -15.83
C ASP A 663 15.58 18.85 -15.71
N ALA A 664 16.47 18.21 -14.98
CA ALA A 664 17.83 18.69 -14.77
C ALA A 664 18.62 18.91 -16.07
N SER A 665 18.34 18.13 -17.13
CA SER A 665 18.96 18.29 -18.46
C SER A 665 18.41 19.48 -19.24
N GLY A 666 17.21 19.96 -18.90
CA GLY A 666 16.47 20.97 -19.65
C GLY A 666 15.74 20.44 -20.89
N SER A 667 15.65 19.11 -21.06
CA SER A 667 15.12 18.46 -22.25
C SER A 667 13.64 18.07 -22.13
N LEU A 668 13.15 17.81 -20.91
CA LEU A 668 11.79 17.36 -20.66
C LEU A 668 10.95 18.47 -20.03
N VAL A 669 9.71 18.60 -20.49
CA VAL A 669 8.71 19.50 -19.90
C VAL A 669 8.25 18.93 -18.57
N MET A 670 8.51 19.66 -17.47
CA MET A 670 8.14 19.29 -16.11
C MET A 670 7.11 20.25 -15.51
N GLY A 671 6.87 21.41 -16.12
CA GLY A 671 5.85 22.34 -15.70
C GLY A 671 5.37 23.22 -16.85
N ILE A 672 4.07 23.55 -16.84
CA ILE A 672 3.42 24.48 -17.75
C ILE A 672 2.59 25.48 -16.96
N THR A 673 2.43 26.69 -17.52
CA THR A 673 1.58 27.73 -16.96
C THR A 673 0.87 28.48 -18.07
N HIS A 674 -0.36 28.93 -17.82
CA HIS A 674 -1.09 29.78 -18.76
C HIS A 674 -0.62 31.23 -18.61
N THR A 675 -0.56 31.97 -19.71
CA THR A 675 0.00 33.35 -19.73
C THR A 675 -0.88 34.37 -19.02
N SER A 676 -2.20 34.15 -18.95
CA SER A 676 -3.19 35.09 -18.39
C SER A 676 -4.14 34.48 -17.37
N LEU A 677 -4.45 33.17 -17.45
CA LEU A 677 -5.38 32.51 -16.54
C LEU A 677 -4.62 31.85 -15.37
N PRO A 678 -5.27 31.61 -14.22
CA PRO A 678 -4.68 30.95 -13.09
C PRO A 678 -4.67 29.40 -13.31
N ILE A 679 -4.00 28.95 -14.37
CA ILE A 679 -3.87 27.57 -14.77
C ILE A 679 -2.42 27.20 -14.78
N ASP A 680 -2.06 26.17 -14.00
CA ASP A 680 -0.73 25.61 -13.91
C ASP A 680 -0.77 24.10 -14.06
N GLY A 681 0.36 23.49 -14.44
CA GLY A 681 0.50 22.04 -14.51
C GLY A 681 1.90 21.61 -14.11
N VAL A 682 2.00 20.53 -13.32
CA VAL A 682 3.28 19.93 -12.88
C VAL A 682 3.30 18.44 -13.21
N GLN A 683 4.43 17.95 -13.76
CA GLN A 683 4.59 16.52 -14.13
C GLN A 683 5.01 15.66 -12.93
N PHE A 684 5.61 16.26 -11.93
CA PHE A 684 6.13 15.62 -10.72
C PHE A 684 5.09 15.61 -9.59
N HIS A 685 5.42 14.97 -8.46
CA HIS A 685 4.55 14.73 -7.32
C HIS A 685 5.01 15.49 -6.06
N PRO A 686 4.56 16.74 -5.85
CA PRO A 686 4.93 17.56 -4.68
C PRO A 686 4.45 16.98 -3.33
N GLU A 687 3.41 16.14 -3.32
CA GLU A 687 2.82 15.50 -2.13
C GLU A 687 3.64 14.32 -1.60
N SER A 688 4.54 13.77 -2.43
CA SER A 688 5.33 12.59 -2.12
C SER A 688 6.31 12.85 -0.97
N VAL A 689 6.58 11.81 -0.16
CA VAL A 689 7.65 11.84 0.86
C VAL A 689 9.03 12.09 0.24
N GLY A 690 9.20 11.76 -1.04
CA GLY A 690 10.41 12.01 -1.82
C GLY A 690 10.53 13.42 -2.39
N SER A 691 9.61 14.34 -2.06
CA SER A 691 9.55 15.73 -2.52
C SER A 691 9.79 16.72 -1.38
N PRO A 692 11.01 16.86 -0.85
CA PRO A 692 11.27 17.74 0.29
C PRO A 692 10.96 19.22 -0.01
N ASP A 693 10.92 19.61 -1.29
CA ASP A 693 10.64 20.99 -1.73
C ASP A 693 9.19 21.18 -2.22
N GLY A 694 8.31 20.16 -2.09
CA GLY A 694 6.96 20.14 -2.68
C GLY A 694 5.92 21.03 -1.99
N GLN A 695 5.97 21.16 -0.66
CA GLN A 695 4.93 21.84 0.13
C GLN A 695 4.76 23.32 -0.23
N GLY A 696 5.86 23.99 -0.61
CA GLY A 696 5.82 25.40 -1.03
C GLY A 696 4.92 25.64 -2.23
N LEU A 697 4.93 24.71 -3.20
CA LEU A 697 4.11 24.78 -4.41
C LEU A 697 2.61 24.71 -4.09
N LEU A 698 2.22 23.82 -3.15
CA LEU A 698 0.82 23.67 -2.71
C LEU A 698 0.30 24.93 -1.99
N ARG A 699 1.13 25.54 -1.12
CA ARG A 699 0.78 26.79 -0.45
C ARG A 699 0.55 27.91 -1.45
N LEU A 700 1.41 28.03 -2.47
CA LEU A 700 1.25 29.04 -3.53
C LEU A 700 -0.01 28.78 -4.37
N PHE A 701 -0.32 27.53 -4.70
CA PHE A 701 -1.56 27.20 -5.40
C PHE A 701 -2.80 27.60 -4.59
N LEU A 702 -2.87 27.26 -3.31
CA LEU A 702 -4.00 27.62 -2.44
C LEU A 702 -4.11 29.14 -2.20
N ALA A 703 -3.00 29.87 -2.31
CA ALA A 703 -2.97 31.33 -2.22
C ALA A 703 -3.35 32.02 -3.55
N THR A 704 -3.46 31.27 -4.65
CA THR A 704 -3.81 31.82 -5.97
C THR A 704 -5.25 32.31 -5.96
N GLN A 705 -5.44 33.62 -6.18
CA GLN A 705 -6.78 34.21 -6.29
C GLN A 705 -7.31 34.11 -7.73
N ALA A 706 -8.62 34.15 -7.88
CA ALA A 706 -9.32 34.15 -9.16
C ALA A 706 -9.17 35.52 -9.91
N ILE A 707 -7.95 36.01 -10.03
CA ILE A 707 -7.63 37.26 -10.73
C ILE A 707 -6.82 36.90 -11.99
N PRO A 708 -7.18 37.43 -13.18
CA PRO A 708 -6.36 37.24 -14.37
C PRO A 708 -4.94 37.73 -14.14
N ARG A 709 -3.93 36.97 -14.53
CA ARG A 709 -2.52 37.36 -14.47
C ARG A 709 -2.32 38.53 -15.46
N THR A 710 -1.94 39.71 -14.96
CA THR A 710 -1.55 40.81 -15.85
C THR A 710 -0.22 40.47 -16.51
N SER A 711 -0.16 40.56 -17.84
CA SER A 711 1.06 40.33 -18.62
C SER A 711 2.19 41.25 -18.11
N GLY A 712 3.19 40.63 -17.52
CA GLY A 712 4.43 41.08 -17.00
C GLY A 712 4.78 42.55 -16.98
N SER A 713 4.91 43.13 -15.80
CA SER A 713 5.92 44.15 -15.58
C SER A 713 7.17 43.42 -15.07
N ALA A 714 8.16 43.28 -15.94
CA ALA A 714 9.52 43.06 -15.52
C ALA A 714 9.91 44.25 -14.63
N THR A 715 9.95 44.05 -13.33
CA THR A 715 10.55 45.03 -12.41
C THR A 715 12.04 45.10 -12.69
N SER A 716 12.41 46.08 -13.52
CA SER A 716 13.77 46.51 -13.62
C SER A 716 14.25 46.96 -12.23
N LYS A 717 15.21 46.23 -11.67
CA LYS A 717 15.97 46.70 -10.51
C LYS A 717 16.69 47.99 -10.93
N ASN A 718 16.15 49.15 -10.53
CA ASN A 718 16.85 50.38 -10.56
C ASN A 718 17.93 50.34 -9.47
N GLU A 719 19.18 50.20 -9.89
CA GLU A 719 20.35 50.61 -9.10
C GLU A 719 20.27 52.10 -8.88
N GLN A 720 19.93 52.56 -7.70
CA GLN A 720 20.32 53.89 -7.22
C GLN A 720 21.49 53.72 -6.25
N ALA A 721 22.67 53.98 -6.79
CA ALA A 721 23.87 54.20 -6.02
C ALA A 721 23.70 55.50 -5.22
N GLU A 722 23.58 55.41 -3.89
CA GLU A 722 23.83 56.56 -3.00
C GLU A 722 25.33 56.68 -2.74
N GLN A 723 25.89 57.77 -3.18
CA GLN A 723 27.21 58.21 -2.79
C GLN A 723 27.24 58.74 -1.33
N PRO A 724 28.27 58.45 -0.56
CA PRO A 724 28.40 59.04 0.78
C PRO A 724 28.93 60.49 0.69
N GLN A 725 28.20 61.45 1.23
CA GLN A 725 28.73 62.76 1.56
C GLN A 725 29.20 62.77 3.01
N ARG A 726 30.53 63.01 3.16
CA ARG A 726 31.30 63.57 4.28
C ARG A 726 31.02 63.07 5.70
#